data_2466156c64272095ff058c6fbbaa400b
#
_entry.id   2466156c64272095ff058c6fbbaa400b
#
_cell.length_a   1.000
_cell.length_b   1.000
_cell.length_c   1.000
_cell.angle_alpha   90.00
_cell.angle_beta   90.00
_cell.angle_gamma   90.00
#
_symmetry.space_group_name_H-M   'P 1'
#
loop_
_entity.id
_entity.type
_entity.pdbx_description
1 polymer ?
#
loop_
_entity_poly.entity_id
_entity_poly.type
_entity_poly.pdbx_seq_one_letter_code
_entity_poly.pdbx_strand_id
1 'polypeptide(L)'
;MCESCKKPFYITTPIYYPSSNLHIGHAYCSTAADSMARFKKLTGYDVYFLTGTDEHGQKIERKAKEQGVTPKEYVDKIVAGIKDLWKLMDIDYSDFIRTTDDRHVKCVQKIFKQLYDQGDIYKSEYEGWYCTPCESFWTELQLKDGCCPDCGRPVEKTREESYFFRLQKYAEWLIQYIEEHPDFIQPASRANEMLNNFLRPGLEDLCVSRTSIKWGIPVTFDEKHTVYVWIDALSNYISALGYGTDNDALFQKYWPADVHLVGKEIVRFHTIIWPIMLHALGLPLPKQVFGHGWLVINGKKMGKSVGNVVDPVVLCNRYSSDAVRYFLMREMPFGSDGEFTLKAMLTRINSDLANDLGNLVSRTVAMIEKYFGGTVPAIDAVDEAVDKPIWDEAEQLSGKVENYVNAFQFSNALVETWKLISDCNKYIDMTQPWVLGRSEEGQPRLKTVLYTLAECVRRVAVMIGFVMPRTPERIFEQLGVTDDALKTWDSVCKPFAVLPEGLTVHKGAALFPRLDIQKEIERDAPAEEPKKEEKKPAAKPEKKAEKKHETPDFPAEIAFDDFCKCKMQVARVLSCEKVEKSNKLLQFRLSFGKDGERTILSGIAKYYKPEDLVGKQVVAVVNLALRKIAGIESQGMILSAVDDEDNLRLMSVGEGVEDGAIIG
;
A
#
# COMPACT_ATOMS: atom_id res chain seq x y z
N MET A 1 -24.66 19.41 15.78
CA MET A 1 -25.15 19.87 14.45
C MET A 1 -26.33 18.98 14.04
N CYS A 2 -27.38 19.56 13.47
CA CYS A 2 -28.51 18.78 12.95
C CYS A 2 -28.00 17.86 11.82
N GLU A 3 -28.47 16.59 11.74
CA GLU A 3 -28.06 15.64 10.69
C GLU A 3 -28.27 16.15 9.28
N SER A 4 -29.26 17.04 9.08
CA SER A 4 -29.55 17.67 7.78
C SER A 4 -28.53 18.73 7.30
N CYS A 5 -27.52 19.08 8.11
CA CYS A 5 -26.53 20.13 7.79
C CYS A 5 -25.11 19.59 7.55
N LYS A 6 -24.89 18.27 7.64
CA LYS A 6 -23.57 17.69 7.41
C LYS A 6 -23.25 17.68 5.91
N LYS A 7 -22.00 18.04 5.57
CA LYS A 7 -21.53 18.01 4.18
C LYS A 7 -21.37 16.55 3.72
N PRO A 8 -21.96 16.14 2.59
CA PRO A 8 -21.78 14.78 2.07
C PRO A 8 -20.33 14.54 1.65
N PHE A 9 -19.88 13.30 1.83
CA PHE A 9 -18.59 12.82 1.37
C PHE A 9 -18.73 11.38 0.84
N TYR A 10 -18.42 11.19 -0.44
CA TYR A 10 -18.52 9.89 -1.09
C TYR A 10 -17.13 9.35 -1.46
N ILE A 11 -16.76 8.23 -0.86
CA ILE A 11 -15.52 7.51 -1.13
C ILE A 11 -15.79 6.08 -1.56
N THR A 12 -14.98 5.57 -2.49
CA THR A 12 -15.11 4.21 -3.00
C THR A 12 -13.79 3.47 -3.03
N THR A 13 -13.84 2.15 -2.86
CA THR A 13 -12.79 1.24 -3.33
C THR A 13 -13.09 0.78 -4.76
N PRO A 14 -12.16 0.07 -5.45
CA PRO A 14 -12.55 -0.75 -6.58
C PRO A 14 -13.51 -1.84 -6.11
N ILE A 15 -14.35 -2.34 -7.01
CA ILE A 15 -15.05 -3.59 -6.79
C ILE A 15 -14.08 -4.75 -7.06
N TYR A 16 -13.98 -5.68 -6.11
CA TYR A 16 -12.97 -6.74 -6.14
C TYR A 16 -13.42 -7.92 -6.99
N TYR A 17 -12.51 -8.46 -7.81
CA TYR A 17 -12.79 -9.61 -8.66
C TYR A 17 -12.78 -10.92 -7.85
N PRO A 18 -13.94 -11.59 -7.62
CA PRO A 18 -14.05 -12.71 -6.69
C PRO A 18 -13.61 -14.04 -7.32
N SER A 19 -12.47 -14.03 -8.01
CA SER A 19 -11.91 -15.28 -8.56
C SER A 19 -11.24 -16.15 -7.50
N SER A 20 -11.10 -15.65 -6.28
CA SER A 20 -10.51 -16.33 -5.12
C SER A 20 -10.55 -15.41 -3.90
N ASN A 21 -10.22 -15.93 -2.68
CA ASN A 21 -10.13 -15.11 -1.48
C ASN A 21 -9.20 -13.91 -1.67
N LEU A 22 -9.52 -12.81 -1.01
CA LEU A 22 -8.70 -11.60 -1.02
C LEU A 22 -7.40 -11.80 -0.22
N HIS A 23 -6.38 -11.01 -0.52
CA HIS A 23 -5.10 -10.98 0.17
C HIS A 23 -4.83 -9.61 0.80
N ILE A 24 -3.74 -9.48 1.54
CA ILE A 24 -3.38 -8.27 2.27
C ILE A 24 -3.32 -7.01 1.37
N GLY A 25 -3.01 -7.13 0.07
CA GLY A 25 -3.03 -6.01 -0.87
C GLY A 25 -4.43 -5.43 -1.11
N HIS A 26 -5.47 -6.27 -1.13
CA HIS A 26 -6.86 -5.79 -1.17
C HIS A 26 -7.27 -5.16 0.18
N ALA A 27 -6.84 -5.79 1.29
CA ALA A 27 -7.06 -5.26 2.62
C ALA A 27 -6.41 -3.88 2.81
N TYR A 28 -5.24 -3.63 2.20
CA TYR A 28 -4.58 -2.32 2.21
C TYR A 28 -5.45 -1.22 1.63
N CYS A 29 -6.00 -1.43 0.42
CA CYS A 29 -6.90 -0.48 -0.22
C CYS A 29 -8.16 -0.21 0.63
N SER A 30 -8.83 -1.29 1.09
CA SER A 30 -10.06 -1.14 1.90
C SER A 30 -9.79 -0.50 3.26
N THR A 31 -8.65 -0.79 3.90
CA THR A 31 -8.26 -0.14 5.15
C THR A 31 -8.02 1.36 4.97
N ALA A 32 -7.38 1.76 3.87
CA ALA A 32 -7.16 3.17 3.56
C ALA A 32 -8.47 3.92 3.31
N ALA A 33 -9.39 3.33 2.53
CA ALA A 33 -10.70 3.91 2.28
C ALA A 33 -11.54 4.02 3.55
N ASP A 34 -11.55 2.97 4.38
CA ASP A 34 -12.24 2.97 5.68
C ASP A 34 -11.64 3.99 6.66
N SER A 35 -10.30 4.09 6.69
CA SER A 35 -9.62 5.08 7.54
C SER A 35 -10.00 6.50 7.14
N MET A 36 -10.05 6.83 5.86
CA MET A 36 -10.54 8.11 5.38
C MET A 36 -12.02 8.32 5.70
N ALA A 37 -12.86 7.31 5.48
CA ALA A 37 -14.30 7.37 5.78
C ALA A 37 -14.56 7.63 7.27
N ARG A 38 -13.85 6.90 8.17
CA ARG A 38 -13.94 7.13 9.61
C ARG A 38 -13.45 8.51 10.01
N PHE A 39 -12.33 8.97 9.44
CA PHE A 39 -11.83 10.31 9.70
C PHE A 39 -12.84 11.38 9.28
N LYS A 40 -13.44 11.25 8.11
CA LYS A 40 -14.48 12.19 7.65
C LYS A 40 -15.74 12.15 8.53
N LYS A 41 -16.18 10.96 8.99
CA LYS A 41 -17.26 10.83 9.97
C LYS A 41 -16.89 11.55 11.28
N LEU A 42 -15.66 11.34 11.77
CA LEU A 42 -15.14 11.96 13.01
C LEU A 42 -15.08 13.49 12.90
N THR A 43 -14.74 14.03 11.73
CA THR A 43 -14.71 15.49 11.44
C THR A 43 -16.06 16.07 10.96
N GLY A 44 -17.16 15.31 11.13
CA GLY A 44 -18.52 15.82 10.99
C GLY A 44 -19.14 15.75 9.59
N TYR A 45 -18.55 15.00 8.65
CA TYR A 45 -19.16 14.75 7.35
C TYR A 45 -20.24 13.67 7.41
N ASP A 46 -21.15 13.71 6.46
CA ASP A 46 -22.09 12.64 6.16
C ASP A 46 -21.47 11.74 5.07
N VAL A 47 -20.97 10.57 5.47
CA VAL A 47 -20.09 9.74 4.65
C VAL A 47 -20.84 8.59 4.02
N TYR A 48 -20.71 8.42 2.71
CA TYR A 48 -21.08 7.20 1.99
C TYR A 48 -19.82 6.50 1.50
N PHE A 49 -19.55 5.31 2.02
CA PHE A 49 -18.42 4.48 1.64
C PHE A 49 -18.90 3.25 0.87
N LEU A 50 -18.54 3.15 -0.41
CA LEU A 50 -18.90 2.04 -1.29
C LEU A 50 -17.73 1.11 -1.51
N THR A 51 -18.00 -0.18 -1.39
CA THR A 51 -17.14 -1.29 -1.84
C THR A 51 -18.00 -2.34 -2.53
N GLY A 52 -17.42 -3.39 -3.10
CA GLY A 52 -18.21 -4.44 -3.75
C GLY A 52 -17.38 -5.46 -4.51
N THR A 53 -18.07 -6.19 -5.39
CA THR A 53 -17.47 -7.26 -6.22
C THR A 53 -17.86 -7.16 -7.67
N ASP A 54 -16.86 -7.35 -8.56
CA ASP A 54 -16.99 -7.52 -9.99
C ASP A 54 -17.07 -9.02 -10.29
N GLU A 55 -18.28 -9.50 -10.62
CA GLU A 55 -18.61 -10.93 -10.60
C GLU A 55 -18.75 -11.58 -11.96
N HIS A 56 -18.67 -10.82 -13.04
CA HIS A 56 -18.84 -11.29 -14.39
C HIS A 56 -17.52 -11.72 -15.06
N GLY A 57 -17.60 -12.37 -16.21
CA GLY A 57 -16.45 -12.68 -17.05
C GLY A 57 -16.08 -14.17 -17.12
N GLN A 58 -15.27 -14.47 -18.14
CA GLN A 58 -14.90 -15.84 -18.53
C GLN A 58 -14.13 -16.61 -17.43
N LYS A 59 -13.33 -15.90 -16.65
CA LYS A 59 -12.51 -16.53 -15.59
C LYS A 59 -13.37 -17.08 -14.46
N ILE A 60 -14.46 -16.38 -14.08
CA ILE A 60 -15.44 -16.85 -13.11
C ILE A 60 -16.19 -18.06 -13.66
N GLU A 61 -16.68 -17.96 -14.90
CA GLU A 61 -17.38 -19.06 -15.57
C GLU A 61 -16.55 -20.34 -15.61
N ARG A 62 -15.25 -20.22 -15.98
CA ARG A 62 -14.33 -21.35 -16.00
C ARG A 62 -14.13 -21.96 -14.61
N LYS A 63 -13.89 -21.12 -13.58
CA LYS A 63 -13.68 -21.61 -12.21
C LYS A 63 -14.91 -22.28 -11.62
N ALA A 64 -16.10 -21.76 -11.89
CA ALA A 64 -17.34 -22.38 -11.49
C ALA A 64 -17.50 -23.77 -12.15
N LYS A 65 -17.21 -23.86 -13.45
CA LYS A 65 -17.22 -25.13 -14.19
C LYS A 65 -16.20 -26.14 -13.63
N GLU A 66 -15.00 -25.70 -13.31
CA GLU A 66 -13.96 -26.53 -12.66
C GLU A 66 -14.44 -27.12 -11.33
N GLN A 67 -15.29 -26.40 -10.59
CA GLN A 67 -15.86 -26.84 -9.31
C GLN A 67 -17.23 -27.53 -9.45
N GLY A 68 -17.78 -27.64 -10.65
CA GLY A 68 -19.07 -28.29 -10.89
C GLY A 68 -20.28 -27.51 -10.32
N VAL A 69 -20.17 -26.19 -10.17
CA VAL A 69 -21.22 -25.29 -9.66
C VAL A 69 -21.57 -24.24 -10.69
N THR A 70 -22.69 -23.53 -10.50
CA THR A 70 -23.02 -22.36 -11.32
C THR A 70 -22.11 -21.17 -10.99
N PRO A 71 -21.89 -20.24 -11.94
CA PRO A 71 -21.12 -19.01 -11.65
C PRO A 71 -21.68 -18.22 -10.46
N LYS A 72 -23.01 -18.16 -10.31
CA LYS A 72 -23.66 -17.46 -9.20
C LYS A 72 -23.35 -18.12 -7.85
N GLU A 73 -23.47 -19.44 -7.74
CA GLU A 73 -23.09 -20.17 -6.51
C GLU A 73 -21.62 -20.01 -6.18
N TYR A 74 -20.75 -20.00 -7.20
CA TYR A 74 -19.34 -19.80 -7.02
C TYR A 74 -19.03 -18.42 -6.41
N VAL A 75 -19.57 -17.33 -7.00
CA VAL A 75 -19.30 -15.98 -6.50
C VAL A 75 -19.98 -15.73 -5.16
N ASP A 76 -21.18 -16.27 -4.90
CA ASP A 76 -21.86 -16.14 -3.61
C ASP A 76 -21.01 -16.65 -2.45
N LYS A 77 -20.35 -17.80 -2.64
CA LYS A 77 -19.43 -18.36 -1.65
C LYS A 77 -18.23 -17.45 -1.38
N ILE A 78 -17.61 -16.92 -2.44
CA ILE A 78 -16.43 -16.04 -2.29
C ILE A 78 -16.83 -14.71 -1.66
N VAL A 79 -17.96 -14.13 -2.09
CA VAL A 79 -18.49 -12.86 -1.54
C VAL A 79 -18.80 -12.97 -0.05
N ALA A 80 -19.34 -14.10 0.40
CA ALA A 80 -19.55 -14.34 1.83
C ALA A 80 -18.23 -14.24 2.60
N GLY A 81 -17.17 -14.90 2.12
CA GLY A 81 -15.83 -14.80 2.72
C GLY A 81 -15.22 -13.38 2.69
N ILE A 82 -15.50 -12.60 1.63
CA ILE A 82 -15.08 -11.18 1.56
C ILE A 82 -15.78 -10.35 2.64
N LYS A 83 -17.09 -10.52 2.80
CA LYS A 83 -17.85 -9.82 3.84
C LYS A 83 -17.40 -10.20 5.25
N ASP A 84 -17.08 -11.47 5.49
CA ASP A 84 -16.52 -11.93 6.77
C ASP A 84 -15.14 -11.30 7.03
N LEU A 85 -14.30 -11.19 6.01
CA LEU A 85 -13.00 -10.49 6.12
C LEU A 85 -13.20 -9.02 6.45
N TRP A 86 -14.12 -8.31 5.78
CA TRP A 86 -14.39 -6.90 6.09
C TRP A 86 -14.92 -6.71 7.51
N LYS A 87 -15.78 -7.61 7.98
CA LYS A 87 -16.24 -7.61 9.37
C LYS A 87 -15.08 -7.85 10.35
N LEU A 88 -14.18 -8.79 10.06
CA LEU A 88 -13.00 -9.07 10.89
C LEU A 88 -12.06 -7.86 10.99
N MET A 89 -11.89 -7.14 9.87
CA MET A 89 -11.02 -5.97 9.77
C MET A 89 -11.71 -4.65 10.16
N ASP A 90 -12.95 -4.67 10.62
CA ASP A 90 -13.73 -3.47 10.96
C ASP A 90 -13.88 -2.48 9.79
N ILE A 91 -14.01 -2.96 8.55
CA ILE A 91 -14.33 -2.14 7.39
C ILE A 91 -15.81 -1.77 7.42
N ASP A 92 -16.10 -0.49 7.71
CA ASP A 92 -17.45 0.04 7.93
C ASP A 92 -18.00 0.73 6.67
N TYR A 93 -18.29 -0.09 5.65
CA TYR A 93 -18.87 0.40 4.39
C TYR A 93 -20.36 0.69 4.52
N SER A 94 -20.85 1.68 3.78
CA SER A 94 -22.26 2.05 3.72
C SER A 94 -23.08 1.11 2.81
N ASP A 95 -22.44 0.64 1.72
CA ASP A 95 -23.06 -0.29 0.79
C ASP A 95 -22.02 -1.23 0.18
N PHE A 96 -22.45 -2.45 -0.16
CA PHE A 96 -21.66 -3.46 -0.83
C PHE A 96 -22.37 -3.85 -2.14
N ILE A 97 -21.92 -3.24 -3.25
CA ILE A 97 -22.50 -3.48 -4.57
C ILE A 97 -21.96 -4.76 -5.19
N ARG A 98 -22.82 -5.51 -5.85
CA ARG A 98 -22.44 -6.68 -6.65
C ARG A 98 -22.84 -6.40 -8.10
N THR A 99 -21.99 -6.72 -9.07
CA THR A 99 -22.37 -6.55 -10.47
C THR A 99 -23.51 -7.48 -10.89
N THR A 100 -23.78 -8.51 -10.10
CA THR A 100 -24.96 -9.40 -10.25
C THR A 100 -26.25 -8.88 -9.59
N ASP A 101 -26.23 -7.75 -8.88
CA ASP A 101 -27.43 -7.15 -8.31
C ASP A 101 -28.34 -6.60 -9.40
N ASP A 102 -29.65 -6.85 -9.31
CA ASP A 102 -30.66 -6.37 -10.29
C ASP A 102 -30.60 -4.86 -10.51
N ARG A 103 -30.35 -4.07 -9.44
CA ARG A 103 -30.21 -2.61 -9.52
C ARG A 103 -29.04 -2.19 -10.41
N HIS A 104 -27.93 -2.96 -10.34
CA HIS A 104 -26.76 -2.71 -11.15
C HIS A 104 -26.99 -3.14 -12.60
N VAL A 105 -27.47 -4.35 -12.82
CA VAL A 105 -27.78 -4.90 -14.15
C VAL A 105 -28.67 -3.93 -14.95
N LYS A 106 -29.78 -3.47 -14.36
CA LYS A 106 -30.72 -2.53 -15.01
C LYS A 106 -30.05 -1.19 -15.33
N CYS A 107 -29.22 -0.67 -14.43
CA CYS A 107 -28.47 0.56 -14.64
C CYS A 107 -27.51 0.43 -15.83
N VAL A 108 -26.70 -0.64 -15.87
CA VAL A 108 -25.75 -0.90 -16.96
C VAL A 108 -26.46 -1.03 -18.30
N GLN A 109 -27.57 -1.77 -18.35
CA GLN A 109 -28.39 -1.93 -19.57
C GLN A 109 -28.91 -0.57 -20.07
N LYS A 110 -29.36 0.30 -19.17
CA LYS A 110 -29.79 1.66 -19.50
C LYS A 110 -28.66 2.52 -20.03
N ILE A 111 -27.49 2.51 -19.37
CA ILE A 111 -26.29 3.22 -19.80
C ILE A 111 -25.86 2.76 -21.19
N PHE A 112 -25.74 1.44 -21.40
CA PHE A 112 -25.32 0.88 -22.68
C PHE A 112 -26.28 1.28 -23.82
N LYS A 113 -27.58 1.18 -23.57
CA LYS A 113 -28.58 1.59 -24.55
C LYS A 113 -28.52 3.09 -24.85
N GLN A 114 -28.37 3.95 -23.86
CA GLN A 114 -28.26 5.40 -24.04
C GLN A 114 -27.04 5.75 -24.91
N LEU A 115 -25.85 5.19 -24.59
CA LEU A 115 -24.62 5.40 -25.35
C LEU A 115 -24.74 4.88 -26.81
N TYR A 116 -25.49 3.79 -27.02
CA TYR A 116 -25.79 3.27 -28.35
C TYR A 116 -26.75 4.20 -29.11
N ASP A 117 -27.85 4.63 -28.51
CA ASP A 117 -28.85 5.49 -29.16
C ASP A 117 -28.28 6.85 -29.58
N GLN A 118 -27.32 7.39 -28.82
CA GLN A 118 -26.64 8.63 -29.17
C GLN A 118 -25.45 8.46 -30.13
N GLY A 119 -25.14 7.21 -30.53
CA GLY A 119 -24.09 6.89 -31.50
C GLY A 119 -22.67 6.84 -30.93
N ASP A 120 -22.50 6.86 -29.63
CA ASP A 120 -21.19 6.71 -28.98
C ASP A 120 -20.78 5.22 -28.88
N ILE A 121 -21.75 4.32 -28.93
CA ILE A 121 -21.50 2.88 -29.14
C ILE A 121 -21.95 2.49 -30.54
N TYR A 122 -21.13 1.71 -31.23
CA TYR A 122 -21.40 1.21 -32.58
C TYR A 122 -20.95 -0.24 -32.73
N LYS A 123 -21.55 -0.96 -33.68
CA LYS A 123 -21.24 -2.37 -33.97
C LYS A 123 -20.14 -2.48 -35.03
N SER A 124 -19.15 -3.34 -34.80
CA SER A 124 -18.07 -3.64 -35.73
C SER A 124 -17.49 -5.04 -35.52
N GLU A 125 -16.63 -5.49 -36.41
CA GLU A 125 -15.85 -6.69 -36.21
C GLU A 125 -14.52 -6.32 -35.55
N TYR A 126 -14.15 -7.07 -34.53
CA TYR A 126 -12.86 -6.96 -33.87
C TYR A 126 -11.95 -8.12 -34.22
N GLU A 127 -10.73 -7.81 -34.62
CA GLU A 127 -9.64 -8.77 -34.74
C GLU A 127 -8.46 -8.25 -33.90
N GLY A 128 -8.09 -8.97 -32.87
CA GLY A 128 -7.01 -8.54 -31.98
C GLY A 128 -6.46 -9.66 -31.12
N TRP A 129 -5.43 -9.34 -30.34
CA TRP A 129 -4.75 -10.26 -29.44
C TRP A 129 -5.38 -10.18 -28.05
N TYR A 130 -6.00 -11.28 -27.62
CA TYR A 130 -6.72 -11.34 -26.32
C TYR A 130 -5.90 -12.05 -25.26
N CYS A 131 -5.76 -11.40 -24.10
CA CYS A 131 -5.19 -12.01 -22.91
C CYS A 131 -6.31 -12.49 -21.98
N THR A 132 -6.57 -13.78 -21.96
CA THR A 132 -7.60 -14.40 -21.09
C THR A 132 -7.37 -14.13 -19.59
N PRO A 133 -6.12 -14.14 -19.05
CA PRO A 133 -5.91 -13.87 -17.63
C PRO A 133 -6.14 -12.42 -17.21
N CYS A 134 -5.90 -11.44 -18.12
CA CYS A 134 -6.11 -10.01 -17.84
C CYS A 134 -7.46 -9.51 -18.35
N GLU A 135 -8.17 -10.37 -19.13
CA GLU A 135 -9.41 -10.01 -19.81
C GLU A 135 -9.28 -8.73 -20.65
N SER A 136 -8.13 -8.58 -21.35
CA SER A 136 -7.76 -7.38 -22.07
C SER A 136 -7.36 -7.71 -23.50
N PHE A 137 -7.76 -6.83 -24.43
CA PHE A 137 -7.31 -6.86 -25.81
C PHE A 137 -6.08 -5.98 -25.99
N TRP A 138 -5.23 -6.40 -26.92
CA TRP A 138 -4.00 -5.72 -27.29
C TRP A 138 -3.86 -5.67 -28.80
N THR A 139 -3.35 -4.57 -29.31
CA THR A 139 -2.87 -4.50 -30.70
C THR A 139 -1.53 -5.22 -30.79
N GLU A 140 -1.15 -5.62 -31.99
CA GLU A 140 0.14 -6.29 -32.23
C GLU A 140 1.34 -5.41 -31.78
N LEU A 141 1.22 -4.09 -31.94
CA LEU A 141 2.24 -3.12 -31.51
C LEU A 141 2.37 -2.99 -29.98
N GLN A 142 1.32 -3.32 -29.24
CA GLN A 142 1.33 -3.24 -27.78
C GLN A 142 1.87 -4.50 -27.12
N LEU A 143 2.01 -5.61 -27.85
CA LEU A 143 2.55 -6.85 -27.32
C LEU A 143 4.05 -6.71 -27.01
N LYS A 144 4.48 -7.36 -25.95
CA LYS A 144 5.90 -7.55 -25.63
C LYS A 144 6.28 -9.00 -25.91
N ASP A 145 7.10 -9.21 -26.94
CA ASP A 145 7.54 -10.54 -27.39
C ASP A 145 6.37 -11.51 -27.66
N GLY A 146 5.26 -11.01 -28.25
CA GLY A 146 4.06 -11.78 -28.52
C GLY A 146 3.20 -12.11 -27.28
N CYS A 147 3.50 -11.48 -26.15
CA CYS A 147 2.81 -11.68 -24.87
C CYS A 147 2.10 -10.42 -24.39
N CYS A 148 1.18 -10.58 -23.47
CA CYS A 148 0.46 -9.50 -22.81
C CYS A 148 1.43 -8.56 -22.06
N PRO A 149 1.42 -7.26 -22.33
CA PRO A 149 2.33 -6.32 -21.66
C PRO A 149 2.10 -6.17 -20.17
N ASP A 150 0.89 -6.49 -19.68
CA ASP A 150 0.54 -6.37 -18.26
C ASP A 150 0.96 -7.57 -17.42
N CYS A 151 0.86 -8.80 -17.99
CA CYS A 151 1.10 -10.02 -17.19
C CYS A 151 2.14 -10.96 -17.79
N GLY A 152 2.74 -10.63 -18.95
CA GLY A 152 3.77 -11.44 -19.62
C GLY A 152 3.29 -12.79 -20.17
N ARG A 153 1.98 -13.11 -20.17
CA ARG A 153 1.45 -14.40 -20.64
C ARG A 153 1.14 -14.36 -22.12
N PRO A 154 1.17 -15.54 -22.82
CA PRO A 154 0.77 -15.63 -24.21
C PRO A 154 -0.65 -15.10 -24.44
N VAL A 155 -0.85 -14.46 -25.60
CA VAL A 155 -2.16 -13.97 -26.05
C VAL A 155 -2.63 -14.76 -27.27
N GLU A 156 -3.96 -14.81 -27.48
CA GLU A 156 -4.58 -15.54 -28.57
C GLU A 156 -5.20 -14.55 -29.57
N LYS A 157 -5.00 -14.78 -30.88
CA LYS A 157 -5.65 -13.97 -31.91
C LYS A 157 -7.13 -14.35 -32.00
N THR A 158 -8.01 -13.36 -31.79
CA THR A 158 -9.45 -13.56 -31.75
C THR A 158 -10.15 -12.62 -32.73
N ARG A 159 -11.13 -13.14 -33.47
CA ARG A 159 -12.01 -12.34 -34.32
C ARG A 159 -13.45 -12.55 -33.88
N GLU A 160 -14.13 -11.44 -33.55
CA GLU A 160 -15.49 -11.49 -33.01
C GLU A 160 -16.27 -10.23 -33.38
N GLU A 161 -17.56 -10.38 -33.69
CA GLU A 161 -18.47 -9.24 -33.81
C GLU A 161 -18.67 -8.65 -32.41
N SER A 162 -18.50 -7.33 -32.27
CA SER A 162 -18.54 -6.65 -30.99
C SER A 162 -19.09 -5.24 -31.11
N TYR A 163 -19.54 -4.69 -30.01
CA TYR A 163 -19.84 -3.26 -29.88
C TYR A 163 -18.59 -2.52 -29.39
N PHE A 164 -18.40 -1.29 -29.92
CA PHE A 164 -17.26 -0.42 -29.60
C PHE A 164 -17.73 0.90 -29.08
N PHE A 165 -17.07 1.41 -28.03
CA PHE A 165 -17.29 2.73 -27.48
C PHE A 165 -16.24 3.71 -28.04
N ARG A 166 -16.70 4.86 -28.58
CA ARG A 166 -15.88 5.86 -29.28
C ARG A 166 -15.04 6.68 -28.30
N LEU A 167 -13.97 6.09 -27.75
CA LEU A 167 -13.07 6.81 -26.84
C LEU A 167 -12.32 7.93 -27.55
N GLN A 168 -11.90 7.73 -28.80
CA GLN A 168 -11.16 8.72 -29.58
C GLN A 168 -11.90 10.07 -29.66
N LYS A 169 -13.22 10.05 -29.78
CA LYS A 169 -14.06 11.24 -29.85
C LYS A 169 -13.84 12.22 -28.69
N TYR A 170 -13.45 11.72 -27.54
CA TYR A 170 -13.36 12.47 -26.31
C TYR A 170 -11.91 12.68 -25.79
N ALA A 171 -10.91 12.22 -26.53
CA ALA A 171 -9.52 12.22 -26.08
C ALA A 171 -8.98 13.62 -25.82
N GLU A 172 -9.18 14.55 -26.76
CA GLU A 172 -8.71 15.94 -26.62
C GLU A 172 -9.36 16.66 -25.43
N TRP A 173 -10.68 16.48 -25.28
CA TRP A 173 -11.40 17.02 -24.12
C TRP A 173 -10.84 16.50 -22.81
N LEU A 174 -10.55 15.20 -22.71
CA LEU A 174 -10.02 14.62 -21.48
C LEU A 174 -8.61 15.10 -21.16
N ILE A 175 -7.75 15.26 -22.17
CA ILE A 175 -6.42 15.86 -22.00
C ILE A 175 -6.54 17.24 -21.40
N GLN A 176 -7.36 18.11 -22.01
CA GLN A 176 -7.59 19.46 -21.49
C GLN A 176 -8.14 19.45 -20.06
N TYR A 177 -9.11 18.57 -19.78
CA TYR A 177 -9.70 18.46 -18.45
C TYR A 177 -8.65 18.10 -17.39
N ILE A 178 -7.77 17.12 -17.66
CA ILE A 178 -6.72 16.70 -16.72
C ILE A 178 -5.69 17.81 -16.50
N GLU A 179 -5.33 18.56 -17.54
CA GLU A 179 -4.39 19.68 -17.45
C GLU A 179 -4.97 20.87 -16.66
N GLU A 180 -6.26 21.12 -16.78
CA GLU A 180 -6.98 22.19 -16.04
C GLU A 180 -7.31 21.80 -14.58
N HIS A 181 -7.31 20.49 -14.26
CA HIS A 181 -7.67 19.97 -12.94
C HIS A 181 -6.55 19.10 -12.37
N PRO A 182 -5.43 19.69 -11.90
CA PRO A 182 -4.25 18.95 -11.44
C PRO A 182 -4.51 18.05 -10.23
N ASP A 183 -5.59 18.26 -9.48
CA ASP A 183 -5.99 17.45 -8.33
C ASP A 183 -6.86 16.25 -8.72
N PHE A 184 -7.31 16.16 -9.97
CA PHE A 184 -8.20 15.09 -10.43
C PHE A 184 -7.55 13.72 -10.34
N ILE A 185 -6.27 13.59 -10.72
CA ILE A 185 -5.51 12.34 -10.67
C ILE A 185 -4.34 12.47 -9.70
N GLN A 186 -4.36 11.69 -8.62
CA GLN A 186 -3.31 11.69 -7.61
C GLN A 186 -2.73 10.28 -7.41
N PRO A 187 -1.43 10.18 -7.06
CA PRO A 187 -0.42 11.25 -7.10
C PRO A 187 -0.14 11.76 -8.52
N ALA A 188 0.43 12.95 -8.65
CA ALA A 188 0.68 13.62 -9.95
C ALA A 188 1.49 12.76 -10.96
N SER A 189 2.33 11.84 -10.47
CA SER A 189 3.04 10.88 -11.33
C SER A 189 2.08 10.01 -12.15
N ARG A 190 0.89 9.70 -11.63
CA ARG A 190 -0.15 8.94 -12.34
C ARG A 190 -0.82 9.77 -13.43
N ALA A 191 -1.06 11.06 -13.18
CA ALA A 191 -1.57 11.97 -14.22
C ALA A 191 -0.59 12.03 -15.41
N ASN A 192 0.70 12.22 -15.13
CA ASN A 192 1.75 12.23 -16.15
C ASN A 192 1.83 10.91 -16.94
N GLU A 193 1.69 9.77 -16.26
CA GLU A 193 1.66 8.45 -16.89
C GLU A 193 0.46 8.33 -17.84
N MET A 194 -0.74 8.73 -17.42
CA MET A 194 -1.94 8.67 -18.26
C MET A 194 -1.84 9.58 -19.49
N LEU A 195 -1.39 10.82 -19.29
CA LEU A 195 -1.22 11.78 -20.38
C LEU A 195 -0.19 11.29 -21.41
N ASN A 196 0.99 10.88 -20.96
CA ASN A 196 2.11 10.60 -21.87
C ASN A 196 2.06 9.21 -22.52
N ASN A 197 1.58 8.19 -21.78
CA ASN A 197 1.61 6.81 -22.27
C ASN A 197 0.33 6.38 -22.98
N PHE A 198 -0.81 7.05 -22.71
CA PHE A 198 -2.09 6.60 -23.25
C PHE A 198 -2.83 7.69 -24.04
N LEU A 199 -2.96 8.91 -23.50
CA LEU A 199 -3.81 9.93 -24.12
C LEU A 199 -3.12 10.63 -25.29
N ARG A 200 -1.91 11.16 -25.11
CA ARG A 200 -1.17 11.87 -26.16
C ARG A 200 -0.75 11.00 -27.36
N PRO A 201 -0.42 9.71 -27.19
CA PRO A 201 -0.21 8.81 -28.32
C PRO A 201 -1.47 8.53 -29.14
N GLY A 202 -2.65 8.80 -28.59
CA GLY A 202 -3.96 8.55 -29.19
C GLY A 202 -4.68 7.37 -28.56
N LEU A 203 -6.00 7.50 -28.37
CA LEU A 203 -6.85 6.41 -27.89
C LEU A 203 -7.39 5.62 -29.07
N GLU A 204 -7.58 4.32 -28.86
CA GLU A 204 -8.39 3.48 -29.72
C GLU A 204 -9.79 3.31 -29.11
N ASP A 205 -10.79 3.05 -29.97
CA ASP A 205 -12.13 2.77 -29.50
C ASP A 205 -12.17 1.44 -28.72
N LEU A 206 -12.92 1.43 -27.63
CA LEU A 206 -12.94 0.33 -26.68
C LEU A 206 -13.99 -0.72 -27.09
N CYS A 207 -13.59 -1.98 -27.22
CA CYS A 207 -14.51 -3.10 -27.32
C CYS A 207 -15.32 -3.25 -26.00
N VAL A 208 -16.65 -3.19 -26.08
CA VAL A 208 -17.55 -3.15 -24.91
C VAL A 208 -18.59 -4.24 -24.88
N SER A 209 -18.52 -5.23 -25.79
CA SER A 209 -19.35 -6.41 -25.75
C SER A 209 -18.63 -7.65 -26.25
N ARG A 210 -19.15 -8.83 -25.87
CA ARG A 210 -18.65 -10.14 -26.31
C ARG A 210 -19.81 -11.07 -26.64
N THR A 211 -19.62 -11.94 -27.63
CA THR A 211 -20.56 -13.03 -27.95
C THR A 211 -20.12 -14.37 -27.36
N SER A 212 -18.82 -14.49 -27.07
CA SER A 212 -18.19 -15.71 -26.54
C SER A 212 -18.39 -15.91 -25.03
N ILE A 213 -18.72 -14.85 -24.28
CA ILE A 213 -18.94 -14.87 -22.83
C ILE A 213 -20.44 -14.93 -22.55
N LYS A 214 -20.88 -15.90 -21.72
CA LYS A 214 -22.30 -16.05 -21.35
C LYS A 214 -22.60 -15.52 -19.95
N TRP A 215 -21.63 -15.55 -19.06
CA TRP A 215 -21.77 -15.02 -17.70
C TRP A 215 -21.46 -13.52 -17.66
N GLY A 216 -22.52 -12.71 -17.76
CA GLY A 216 -22.45 -11.24 -17.77
C GLY A 216 -23.82 -10.62 -18.07
N ILE A 217 -23.87 -9.30 -18.24
CA ILE A 217 -25.10 -8.54 -18.45
C ILE A 217 -25.48 -8.59 -19.95
N PRO A 218 -26.65 -9.12 -20.34
CA PRO A 218 -27.07 -9.18 -21.75
C PRO A 218 -27.38 -7.77 -22.27
N VAL A 219 -27.01 -7.51 -23.53
CA VAL A 219 -27.42 -6.31 -24.26
C VAL A 219 -28.89 -6.43 -24.62
N THR A 220 -29.76 -5.54 -24.13
CA THR A 220 -31.22 -5.66 -24.21
C THR A 220 -31.79 -5.69 -25.61
N PHE A 221 -31.11 -5.08 -26.59
CA PHE A 221 -31.56 -5.01 -28.00
C PHE A 221 -30.79 -5.98 -28.93
N ASP A 222 -29.80 -6.71 -28.38
CA ASP A 222 -29.04 -7.74 -29.09
C ASP A 222 -28.55 -8.82 -28.11
N GLU A 223 -29.43 -9.75 -27.74
CA GLU A 223 -29.18 -10.77 -26.72
C GLU A 223 -28.02 -11.73 -27.02
N LYS A 224 -27.47 -11.71 -28.25
CA LYS A 224 -26.25 -12.46 -28.58
C LYS A 224 -25.02 -11.90 -27.87
N HIS A 225 -25.06 -10.61 -27.56
CA HIS A 225 -23.97 -9.88 -26.93
C HIS A 225 -24.16 -9.74 -25.42
N THR A 226 -23.07 -9.91 -24.71
CA THR A 226 -22.93 -9.62 -23.28
C THR A 226 -22.08 -8.38 -23.10
N VAL A 227 -22.49 -7.45 -22.25
CA VAL A 227 -21.72 -6.25 -21.92
C VAL A 227 -20.36 -6.67 -21.34
N TYR A 228 -19.29 -6.07 -21.85
CA TYR A 228 -17.93 -6.42 -21.47
C TYR A 228 -17.39 -5.48 -20.40
N VAL A 229 -16.60 -6.04 -19.57
CA VAL A 229 -16.09 -5.70 -18.23
C VAL A 229 -16.13 -4.23 -17.79
N TRP A 230 -15.59 -3.28 -18.57
CA TRP A 230 -15.38 -1.93 -18.02
C TRP A 230 -16.63 -1.05 -17.99
N ILE A 231 -17.57 -1.17 -18.94
CA ILE A 231 -18.86 -0.49 -18.81
C ILE A 231 -19.66 -1.08 -17.65
N ASP A 232 -19.62 -2.41 -17.49
CA ASP A 232 -20.21 -3.11 -16.37
C ASP A 232 -19.57 -2.63 -15.05
N ALA A 233 -18.29 -2.90 -14.86
CA ALA A 233 -17.61 -2.64 -13.61
C ALA A 233 -17.65 -1.15 -13.18
N LEU A 234 -17.36 -0.19 -14.09
CA LEU A 234 -17.30 1.22 -13.72
C LEU A 234 -18.65 1.84 -13.38
N SER A 235 -19.72 1.32 -13.94
CA SER A 235 -21.09 1.79 -13.63
C SER A 235 -21.52 1.52 -12.18
N ASN A 236 -20.79 0.68 -11.43
CA ASN A 236 -21.10 0.38 -10.03
C ASN A 236 -21.18 1.63 -9.16
N TYR A 237 -20.31 2.62 -9.41
CA TYR A 237 -20.19 3.84 -8.60
C TYR A 237 -21.45 4.72 -8.61
N ILE A 238 -22.25 4.65 -9.67
CA ILE A 238 -23.51 5.38 -9.78
C ILE A 238 -24.72 4.48 -9.61
N SER A 239 -24.64 3.19 -10.00
CA SER A 239 -25.74 2.25 -9.82
C SER A 239 -26.05 1.96 -8.36
N ALA A 240 -25.01 1.92 -7.50
CA ALA A 240 -25.17 1.78 -6.06
C ALA A 240 -25.95 2.95 -5.44
N LEU A 241 -25.85 4.15 -6.02
CA LEU A 241 -26.58 5.35 -5.60
C LEU A 241 -28.00 5.45 -6.20
N GLY A 242 -28.40 4.50 -7.05
CA GLY A 242 -29.71 4.49 -7.68
C GLY A 242 -29.82 5.30 -8.97
N TYR A 243 -28.70 5.64 -9.62
CA TYR A 243 -28.72 6.37 -10.90
C TYR A 243 -29.62 5.68 -11.92
N GLY A 244 -30.48 6.48 -12.54
CA GLY A 244 -31.39 6.01 -13.59
C GLY A 244 -32.58 5.21 -13.11
N THR A 245 -32.86 5.19 -11.82
CA THR A 245 -34.07 4.62 -11.20
C THR A 245 -34.97 5.71 -10.63
N ASP A 246 -36.18 5.32 -10.21
CA ASP A 246 -37.12 6.23 -9.53
C ASP A 246 -36.68 6.56 -8.08
N ASN A 247 -35.65 5.86 -7.57
CA ASN A 247 -35.08 6.07 -6.23
C ASN A 247 -33.62 6.51 -6.34
N ASP A 248 -33.40 7.72 -6.81
CA ASP A 248 -32.06 8.33 -7.03
C ASP A 248 -31.63 9.31 -5.93
N ALA A 249 -32.31 9.33 -4.80
CA ALA A 249 -32.03 10.28 -3.71
C ALA A 249 -30.57 10.22 -3.21
N LEU A 250 -29.97 9.04 -3.17
CA LEU A 250 -28.54 8.90 -2.82
C LEU A 250 -27.64 9.47 -3.93
N PHE A 251 -28.00 9.28 -5.20
CA PHE A 251 -27.28 9.85 -6.31
C PHE A 251 -27.28 11.39 -6.27
N GLN A 252 -28.44 11.98 -6.06
CA GLN A 252 -28.57 13.43 -5.94
C GLN A 252 -27.80 14.00 -4.73
N LYS A 253 -27.66 13.22 -3.66
CA LYS A 253 -26.99 13.65 -2.44
C LYS A 253 -25.46 13.50 -2.51
N TYR A 254 -24.95 12.37 -3.03
CA TYR A 254 -23.54 12.00 -2.91
C TYR A 254 -22.75 12.10 -4.21
N TRP A 255 -23.41 12.08 -5.40
CA TRP A 255 -22.67 12.24 -6.65
C TRP A 255 -22.39 13.72 -6.94
N PRO A 256 -21.20 14.12 -7.42
CA PRO A 256 -20.05 13.28 -7.78
C PRO A 256 -19.26 12.81 -6.56
N ALA A 257 -18.62 11.64 -6.73
CA ALA A 257 -17.74 11.07 -5.71
C ALA A 257 -16.61 12.05 -5.35
N ASP A 258 -16.29 12.15 -4.05
CA ASP A 258 -15.13 12.92 -3.60
C ASP A 258 -13.84 12.21 -3.97
N VAL A 259 -13.78 10.87 -3.79
CA VAL A 259 -12.59 10.08 -4.11
C VAL A 259 -12.95 8.69 -4.61
N HIS A 260 -12.40 8.31 -5.75
CA HIS A 260 -12.22 6.92 -6.15
C HIS A 260 -10.81 6.47 -5.77
N LEU A 261 -10.70 5.60 -4.77
CA LEU A 261 -9.44 5.05 -4.31
C LEU A 261 -9.17 3.73 -5.01
N VAL A 262 -8.10 3.64 -5.80
CA VAL A 262 -7.84 2.47 -6.65
C VAL A 262 -6.36 2.06 -6.64
N GLY A 263 -6.08 0.79 -6.92
CA GLY A 263 -4.70 0.34 -7.16
C GLY A 263 -4.14 0.93 -8.46
N LYS A 264 -2.84 1.19 -8.49
CA LYS A 264 -2.19 1.81 -9.66
C LYS A 264 -2.41 1.06 -10.99
N GLU A 265 -2.66 -0.25 -10.93
CA GLU A 265 -2.91 -1.10 -12.11
C GLU A 265 -4.21 -0.79 -12.84
N ILE A 266 -5.18 -0.20 -12.16
CA ILE A 266 -6.49 0.12 -12.72
C ILE A 266 -6.77 1.62 -12.81
N VAL A 267 -5.79 2.45 -12.51
CA VAL A 267 -5.88 3.92 -12.66
C VAL A 267 -6.30 4.29 -14.07
N ARG A 268 -5.73 3.65 -15.11
CA ARG A 268 -6.07 3.90 -16.51
C ARG A 268 -7.57 3.83 -16.79
N PHE A 269 -8.25 2.84 -16.26
CA PHE A 269 -9.68 2.63 -16.50
C PHE A 269 -10.54 3.69 -15.78
N HIS A 270 -10.12 4.10 -14.58
CA HIS A 270 -10.81 5.09 -13.75
C HIS A 270 -10.55 6.54 -14.16
N THR A 271 -9.47 6.79 -14.91
CA THR A 271 -9.07 8.14 -15.32
C THR A 271 -9.19 8.40 -16.83
N ILE A 272 -9.45 7.35 -17.62
CA ILE A 272 -9.68 7.46 -19.07
C ILE A 272 -11.11 7.00 -19.42
N ILE A 273 -11.43 5.72 -19.19
CA ILE A 273 -12.71 5.16 -19.63
C ILE A 273 -13.86 5.76 -18.82
N TRP A 274 -13.75 5.78 -17.51
CA TRP A 274 -14.81 6.27 -16.62
C TRP A 274 -15.15 7.75 -16.84
N PRO A 275 -14.19 8.69 -16.89
CA PRO A 275 -14.48 10.09 -17.22
C PRO A 275 -15.13 10.26 -18.58
N ILE A 276 -14.69 9.54 -19.60
CA ILE A 276 -15.29 9.61 -20.94
C ILE A 276 -16.74 9.09 -20.92
N MET A 277 -17.02 7.97 -20.21
CA MET A 277 -18.38 7.48 -20.04
C MET A 277 -19.28 8.50 -19.37
N LEU A 278 -18.82 9.08 -18.26
CA LEU A 278 -19.59 10.11 -17.52
C LEU A 278 -19.85 11.33 -18.38
N HIS A 279 -18.86 11.83 -19.09
CA HIS A 279 -19.00 12.97 -19.97
C HIS A 279 -20.00 12.69 -21.11
N ALA A 280 -19.92 11.51 -21.74
CA ALA A 280 -20.87 11.08 -22.76
C ALA A 280 -22.31 10.94 -22.23
N LEU A 281 -22.48 10.60 -20.95
CA LEU A 281 -23.77 10.55 -20.25
C LEU A 281 -24.23 11.92 -19.76
N GLY A 282 -23.43 12.99 -19.91
CA GLY A 282 -23.73 14.33 -19.39
C GLY A 282 -23.65 14.44 -17.87
N LEU A 283 -22.85 13.57 -17.21
CA LEU A 283 -22.70 13.52 -15.76
C LEU A 283 -21.41 14.21 -15.30
N PRO A 284 -21.40 14.82 -14.12
CA PRO A 284 -20.17 15.38 -13.54
C PRO A 284 -19.17 14.26 -13.20
N LEU A 285 -17.88 14.59 -13.30
CA LEU A 285 -16.80 13.67 -12.96
C LEU A 285 -16.59 13.58 -11.45
N PRO A 286 -16.00 12.48 -10.93
CA PRO A 286 -15.51 12.42 -9.56
C PRO A 286 -14.46 13.50 -9.33
N LYS A 287 -14.39 14.04 -8.12
CA LYS A 287 -13.46 15.14 -7.80
C LYS A 287 -12.01 14.67 -7.84
N GLN A 288 -11.76 13.42 -7.43
CA GLN A 288 -10.42 12.85 -7.41
C GLN A 288 -10.43 11.33 -7.66
N VAL A 289 -9.42 10.86 -8.42
CA VAL A 289 -9.02 9.46 -8.51
C VAL A 289 -7.63 9.33 -7.90
N PHE A 290 -7.52 8.58 -6.80
CA PHE A 290 -6.24 8.35 -6.14
C PHE A 290 -5.72 6.94 -6.42
N GLY A 291 -4.57 6.85 -7.10
CA GLY A 291 -3.91 5.59 -7.43
C GLY A 291 -2.84 5.21 -6.41
N HIS A 292 -3.17 4.29 -5.48
CA HIS A 292 -2.20 3.81 -4.50
C HIS A 292 -1.22 2.79 -5.09
N GLY A 293 -0.02 2.68 -4.47
CA GLY A 293 0.99 1.69 -4.82
C GLY A 293 0.63 0.26 -4.41
N TRP A 294 1.46 -0.69 -4.82
CA TRP A 294 1.30 -2.09 -4.45
C TRP A 294 1.97 -2.42 -3.12
N LEU A 295 1.42 -3.41 -2.43
CA LEU A 295 2.17 -4.18 -1.47
C LEU A 295 2.92 -5.27 -2.23
N VAL A 296 4.26 -5.25 -2.12
CA VAL A 296 5.15 -6.24 -2.72
C VAL A 296 5.76 -7.14 -1.66
N ILE A 297 6.19 -8.33 -2.04
CA ILE A 297 6.92 -9.28 -1.19
C ILE A 297 8.17 -9.69 -1.97
N ASN A 298 9.35 -9.48 -1.39
CA ASN A 298 10.64 -9.68 -2.04
C ASN A 298 10.70 -8.96 -3.41
N GLY A 299 10.25 -7.69 -3.43
CA GLY A 299 10.22 -6.86 -4.63
C GLY A 299 9.23 -7.30 -5.72
N LYS A 300 8.41 -8.33 -5.50
CA LYS A 300 7.45 -8.87 -6.47
C LYS A 300 6.00 -8.57 -6.05
N LYS A 301 5.16 -8.25 -7.04
CA LYS A 301 3.72 -8.13 -6.82
C LYS A 301 3.17 -9.43 -6.23
N MET A 302 2.30 -9.30 -5.22
CA MET A 302 1.60 -10.46 -4.68
C MET A 302 0.70 -11.11 -5.72
N GLY A 303 0.78 -12.43 -5.81
CA GLY A 303 -0.05 -13.21 -6.71
C GLY A 303 -0.10 -14.67 -6.33
N LYS A 304 -1.28 -15.29 -6.43
CA LYS A 304 -1.45 -16.72 -6.13
C LYS A 304 -0.64 -17.63 -7.03
N SER A 305 -0.42 -17.21 -8.27
CA SER A 305 0.43 -17.92 -9.23
C SER A 305 1.92 -17.88 -8.85
N VAL A 306 2.32 -16.91 -8.02
CA VAL A 306 3.68 -16.74 -7.50
C VAL A 306 3.86 -17.43 -6.15
N GLY A 307 2.75 -17.78 -5.47
CA GLY A 307 2.76 -18.43 -4.16
C GLY A 307 3.15 -17.53 -2.99
N ASN A 308 3.21 -16.20 -3.20
CA ASN A 308 3.65 -15.21 -2.21
C ASN A 308 2.47 -14.42 -1.60
N VAL A 309 1.32 -15.04 -1.42
CA VAL A 309 0.11 -14.37 -0.90
C VAL A 309 0.09 -14.39 0.62
N VAL A 310 -0.10 -13.24 1.24
CA VAL A 310 -0.33 -13.10 2.69
C VAL A 310 -1.83 -13.01 2.96
N ASP A 311 -2.32 -13.89 3.84
CA ASP A 311 -3.73 -13.97 4.23
C ASP A 311 -4.03 -12.99 5.39
N PRO A 312 -4.85 -11.95 5.17
CA PRO A 312 -5.19 -11.00 6.23
C PRO A 312 -6.01 -11.62 7.37
N VAL A 313 -6.77 -12.70 7.11
CA VAL A 313 -7.53 -13.41 8.17
C VAL A 313 -6.58 -14.01 9.20
N VAL A 314 -5.50 -14.63 8.73
CA VAL A 314 -4.47 -15.21 9.61
C VAL A 314 -3.82 -14.13 10.46
N LEU A 315 -3.45 -12.99 9.85
CA LEU A 315 -2.80 -11.90 10.57
C LEU A 315 -3.73 -11.26 11.61
N CYS A 316 -4.98 -10.97 11.25
CA CYS A 316 -5.95 -10.36 12.17
C CYS A 316 -6.27 -11.26 13.36
N ASN A 317 -6.40 -12.58 13.15
CA ASN A 317 -6.67 -13.53 14.22
C ASN A 317 -5.47 -13.71 15.17
N ARG A 318 -4.23 -13.55 14.68
CA ARG A 318 -3.02 -13.68 15.50
C ARG A 318 -2.67 -12.39 16.26
N TYR A 319 -2.80 -11.24 15.58
CA TYR A 319 -2.20 -9.99 16.05
C TYR A 319 -3.22 -8.88 16.29
N SER A 320 -4.50 -9.10 16.07
CA SER A 320 -5.64 -8.17 16.04
C SER A 320 -5.79 -7.35 14.75
N SER A 321 -7.04 -6.96 14.45
CA SER A 321 -7.35 -6.10 13.32
C SER A 321 -6.66 -4.74 13.43
N ASP A 322 -6.67 -4.11 14.61
CA ASP A 322 -6.05 -2.80 14.82
C ASP A 322 -4.54 -2.81 14.57
N ALA A 323 -3.83 -3.87 14.97
CA ALA A 323 -2.39 -3.99 14.72
C ALA A 323 -2.08 -4.15 13.23
N VAL A 324 -2.89 -4.92 12.50
CA VAL A 324 -2.74 -5.07 11.03
C VAL A 324 -3.06 -3.76 10.32
N ARG A 325 -4.16 -3.08 10.67
CA ARG A 325 -4.56 -1.80 10.11
C ARG A 325 -3.49 -0.72 10.38
N TYR A 326 -2.98 -0.66 11.61
CA TYR A 326 -1.90 0.25 11.97
C TYR A 326 -0.67 0.04 11.09
N PHE A 327 -0.20 -1.20 10.97
CA PHE A 327 0.95 -1.52 10.13
C PHE A 327 0.74 -1.08 8.68
N LEU A 328 -0.41 -1.40 8.09
CA LEU A 328 -0.72 -1.05 6.71
C LEU A 328 -0.72 0.47 6.47
N MET A 329 -1.20 1.27 7.41
CA MET A 329 -1.27 2.73 7.27
C MET A 329 0.01 3.44 7.72
N ARG A 330 0.83 2.80 8.56
CA ARG A 330 2.04 3.39 9.14
C ARG A 330 3.31 3.12 8.34
N GLU A 331 3.48 1.89 7.84
CA GLU A 331 4.76 1.46 7.26
C GLU A 331 4.98 2.04 5.86
N MET A 332 3.93 2.24 5.10
CA MET A 332 4.04 2.54 3.67
C MET A 332 3.60 3.96 3.35
N PRO A 333 4.41 4.73 2.58
CA PRO A 333 3.96 5.98 2.00
C PRO A 333 2.82 5.70 1.01
N PHE A 334 1.61 6.16 1.33
CA PHE A 334 0.45 5.93 0.48
C PHE A 334 0.63 6.61 -0.88
N GLY A 335 0.46 5.85 -1.98
CA GLY A 335 0.78 6.32 -3.34
C GLY A 335 2.03 5.70 -3.95
N SER A 336 2.93 5.15 -3.14
CA SER A 336 4.13 4.42 -3.56
C SER A 336 4.01 2.93 -3.25
N ASP A 337 4.81 2.10 -3.92
CA ASP A 337 4.91 0.68 -3.58
C ASP A 337 5.57 0.51 -2.21
N GLY A 338 5.11 -0.47 -1.45
CA GLY A 338 5.64 -0.78 -0.12
C GLY A 338 5.93 -2.26 0.04
N GLU A 339 7.04 -2.57 0.71
CA GLU A 339 7.47 -3.95 1.00
C GLU A 339 6.74 -4.46 2.25
N PHE A 340 6.09 -5.60 2.13
CA PHE A 340 5.51 -6.31 3.28
C PHE A 340 6.47 -7.39 3.76
N THR A 341 6.86 -7.33 5.04
CA THR A 341 7.51 -8.45 5.72
C THR A 341 6.85 -8.70 7.07
N LEU A 342 6.70 -9.96 7.45
CA LEU A 342 6.16 -10.30 8.78
C LEU A 342 7.05 -9.74 9.90
N LYS A 343 8.38 -9.78 9.73
CA LYS A 343 9.34 -9.19 10.68
C LYS A 343 9.08 -7.71 10.92
N ALA A 344 8.88 -6.91 9.85
CA ALA A 344 8.60 -5.48 9.97
C ALA A 344 7.29 -5.24 10.75
N MET A 345 6.24 -6.01 10.43
CA MET A 345 4.96 -5.89 11.13
C MET A 345 5.09 -6.22 12.63
N LEU A 346 5.76 -7.32 12.99
CA LEU A 346 5.98 -7.72 14.38
C LEU A 346 6.86 -6.71 15.14
N THR A 347 7.85 -6.15 14.46
CA THR A 347 8.69 -5.09 15.02
C THR A 347 7.85 -3.85 15.35
N ARG A 348 6.98 -3.39 14.44
CA ARG A 348 6.07 -2.27 14.69
C ARG A 348 5.10 -2.54 15.83
N ILE A 349 4.54 -3.75 15.90
CA ILE A 349 3.66 -4.13 17.02
C ILE A 349 4.41 -4.02 18.35
N ASN A 350 5.64 -4.50 18.42
CA ASN A 350 6.42 -4.44 19.65
C ASN A 350 6.89 -3.02 20.00
N SER A 351 7.46 -2.29 19.04
CA SER A 351 7.99 -0.94 19.27
C SER A 351 6.88 0.07 19.51
N ASP A 352 6.01 0.24 18.51
CA ASP A 352 5.07 1.34 18.49
C ASP A 352 3.83 1.06 19.35
N LEU A 353 3.25 -0.16 19.23
CA LEU A 353 1.99 -0.47 19.89
C LEU A 353 2.17 -0.98 21.33
N ALA A 354 3.08 -1.91 21.56
CA ALA A 354 3.29 -2.47 22.91
C ALA A 354 4.16 -1.58 23.78
N ASN A 355 5.35 -1.17 23.27
CA ASN A 355 6.30 -0.40 24.09
C ASN A 355 5.93 1.09 24.19
N ASP A 356 5.58 1.76 23.07
CA ASP A 356 5.30 3.19 23.13
C ASP A 356 3.89 3.47 23.65
N LEU A 357 2.84 3.13 22.89
CA LEU A 357 1.46 3.42 23.24
C LEU A 357 1.00 2.62 24.46
N GLY A 358 1.20 1.30 24.45
CA GLY A 358 0.75 0.41 25.52
C GLY A 358 1.41 0.71 26.86
N ASN A 359 2.71 1.00 26.83
CA ASN A 359 3.45 1.37 28.03
C ASN A 359 3.04 2.74 28.58
N LEU A 360 2.84 3.75 27.68
CA LEU A 360 2.37 5.08 28.10
C LEU A 360 1.04 4.97 28.85
N VAL A 361 0.03 4.29 28.27
CA VAL A 361 -1.29 4.12 28.88
C VAL A 361 -1.18 3.38 30.22
N SER A 362 -0.47 2.25 30.24
CA SER A 362 -0.32 1.43 31.46
C SER A 362 0.41 2.16 32.59
N ARG A 363 1.50 2.89 32.28
CA ARG A 363 2.25 3.68 33.27
C ARG A 363 1.40 4.82 33.81
N THR A 364 0.69 5.55 32.96
CA THR A 364 -0.19 6.67 33.37
C THR A 364 -1.26 6.19 34.34
N VAL A 365 -2.03 5.17 33.97
CA VAL A 365 -3.08 4.60 34.82
C VAL A 365 -2.52 4.07 36.15
N ALA A 366 -1.42 3.29 36.08
CA ALA A 366 -0.81 2.74 37.30
C ALA A 366 -0.29 3.82 38.28
N MET A 367 0.24 4.93 37.75
CA MET A 367 0.70 6.06 38.61
C MET A 367 -0.48 6.80 39.22
N ILE A 368 -1.58 7.03 38.47
CA ILE A 368 -2.79 7.65 39.04
C ILE A 368 -3.40 6.74 40.12
N GLU A 369 -3.49 5.43 39.87
CA GLU A 369 -3.94 4.48 40.91
C GLU A 369 -3.07 4.55 42.18
N LYS A 370 -1.74 4.52 41.98
CA LYS A 370 -0.80 4.46 43.10
C LYS A 370 -0.78 5.73 43.95
N TYR A 371 -0.81 6.90 43.31
CA TYR A 371 -0.57 8.18 44.01
C TYR A 371 -1.86 8.93 44.38
N PHE A 372 -2.96 8.70 43.65
CA PHE A 372 -4.24 9.39 43.83
C PHE A 372 -5.43 8.43 43.97
N GLY A 373 -5.18 7.16 44.34
CA GLY A 373 -6.26 6.19 44.59
C GLY A 373 -7.13 5.93 43.37
N GLY A 374 -6.60 6.08 42.18
CA GLY A 374 -7.33 5.91 40.92
C GLY A 374 -8.06 7.16 40.41
N THR A 375 -7.98 8.28 41.11
CA THR A 375 -8.71 9.51 40.73
C THR A 375 -7.78 10.45 39.92
N VAL A 376 -8.23 10.87 38.76
CA VAL A 376 -7.49 11.86 37.92
C VAL A 376 -7.42 13.19 38.69
N PRO A 377 -6.19 13.69 39.01
CA PRO A 377 -6.06 14.93 39.80
C PRO A 377 -6.31 16.17 38.93
N ALA A 378 -6.58 17.31 39.57
CA ALA A 378 -6.58 18.62 38.92
C ALA A 378 -5.14 19.08 38.62
N ILE A 379 -4.99 20.00 37.64
CA ILE A 379 -3.74 20.74 37.44
C ILE A 379 -3.49 21.62 38.69
N ASP A 380 -2.25 21.63 39.19
CA ASP A 380 -1.85 22.40 40.36
C ASP A 380 -0.56 23.19 40.08
N ALA A 381 0.62 22.74 40.51
CA ALA A 381 1.87 23.41 40.21
C ALA A 381 2.37 23.14 38.79
N VAL A 382 2.39 24.15 37.97
CA VAL A 382 2.85 24.11 36.54
C VAL A 382 4.30 24.53 36.43
N ASP A 383 5.10 23.78 35.69
CA ASP A 383 6.42 24.18 35.21
C ASP A 383 6.31 24.52 33.72
N GLU A 384 6.23 25.81 33.41
CA GLU A 384 6.01 26.28 32.04
C GLU A 384 7.08 25.78 31.05
N ALA A 385 8.32 25.62 31.51
CA ALA A 385 9.43 25.16 30.65
C ALA A 385 9.30 23.68 30.26
N VAL A 386 8.60 22.87 31.06
CA VAL A 386 8.49 21.43 30.89
C VAL A 386 7.10 21.03 30.39
N ASP A 387 6.03 21.65 30.91
CA ASP A 387 4.64 21.27 30.60
C ASP A 387 4.15 21.88 29.29
N LYS A 388 4.44 23.19 29.09
CA LYS A 388 3.91 23.94 27.95
C LYS A 388 4.32 23.35 26.60
N PRO A 389 5.55 22.89 26.35
CA PRO A 389 5.89 22.23 25.09
C PRO A 389 5.01 21.02 24.76
N ILE A 390 4.65 20.19 25.76
CA ILE A 390 3.77 19.03 25.57
C ILE A 390 2.33 19.48 25.28
N TRP A 391 1.86 20.50 25.99
CA TRP A 391 0.49 21.03 25.79
C TRP A 391 0.35 21.66 24.40
N ASP A 392 1.32 22.50 23.99
CA ASP A 392 1.35 23.17 22.68
C ASP A 392 1.40 22.12 21.55
N GLU A 393 2.19 21.05 21.70
CA GLU A 393 2.26 19.95 20.75
C GLU A 393 0.93 19.19 20.65
N ALA A 394 0.32 18.87 21.79
CA ALA A 394 -0.97 18.17 21.84
C ALA A 394 -2.11 19.02 21.24
N GLU A 395 -2.08 20.35 21.38
CA GLU A 395 -3.06 21.28 20.78
C GLU A 395 -2.91 21.36 19.26
N GLN A 396 -1.67 21.42 18.76
CA GLN A 396 -1.38 21.55 17.34
C GLN A 396 -1.58 20.24 16.55
N LEU A 397 -1.57 19.10 17.27
CA LEU A 397 -1.57 17.78 16.63
C LEU A 397 -2.83 17.52 15.79
N SER A 398 -4.02 17.96 16.25
CA SER A 398 -5.27 17.77 15.51
C SER A 398 -5.21 18.37 14.10
N GLY A 399 -4.72 19.61 13.98
CA GLY A 399 -4.57 20.29 12.69
C GLY A 399 -3.55 19.61 11.77
N LYS A 400 -2.44 19.12 12.33
CA LYS A 400 -1.44 18.38 11.55
C LYS A 400 -1.99 17.05 11.03
N VAL A 401 -2.65 16.28 11.90
CA VAL A 401 -3.29 15.00 11.52
C VAL A 401 -4.35 15.22 10.45
N GLU A 402 -5.21 16.24 10.61
CA GLU A 402 -6.23 16.57 9.63
C GLU A 402 -5.66 16.89 8.25
N ASN A 403 -4.61 17.72 8.20
CA ASN A 403 -3.93 18.07 6.96
C ASN A 403 -3.34 16.84 6.26
N TYR A 404 -2.64 15.98 7.01
CA TYR A 404 -2.04 14.77 6.45
C TYR A 404 -3.08 13.76 5.97
N VAL A 405 -4.13 13.51 6.76
CA VAL A 405 -5.18 12.55 6.37
C VAL A 405 -5.93 13.03 5.14
N ASN A 406 -6.28 14.33 5.05
CA ASN A 406 -6.92 14.91 3.88
C ASN A 406 -6.09 14.78 2.60
N ALA A 407 -4.76 14.71 2.73
CA ALA A 407 -3.81 14.48 1.64
C ALA A 407 -3.47 12.99 1.41
N PHE A 408 -4.18 12.05 2.03
CA PHE A 408 -3.88 10.61 2.01
C PHE A 408 -2.48 10.24 2.53
N GLN A 409 -1.90 11.08 3.38
CA GLN A 409 -0.60 10.85 4.01
C GLN A 409 -0.76 10.20 5.40
N PHE A 410 -1.42 9.06 5.47
CA PHE A 410 -1.74 8.35 6.73
C PHE A 410 -0.48 8.07 7.57
N SER A 411 0.61 7.65 6.92
CA SER A 411 1.87 7.38 7.62
C SER A 411 2.39 8.62 8.36
N ASN A 412 2.34 9.80 7.73
CA ASN A 412 2.78 11.06 8.34
C ASN A 412 1.86 11.47 9.49
N ALA A 413 0.54 11.31 9.36
CA ALA A 413 -0.41 11.56 10.44
C ALA A 413 -0.10 10.69 11.68
N LEU A 414 0.21 9.41 11.46
CA LEU A 414 0.60 8.50 12.54
C LEU A 414 1.99 8.83 13.11
N VAL A 415 2.96 9.28 12.28
CA VAL A 415 4.27 9.74 12.77
C VAL A 415 4.11 10.91 13.75
N GLU A 416 3.32 11.93 13.41
CA GLU A 416 3.08 13.06 14.31
C GLU A 416 2.38 12.61 15.61
N THR A 417 1.41 11.68 15.52
CA THR A 417 0.75 11.15 16.71
C THR A 417 1.72 10.36 17.60
N TRP A 418 2.60 9.53 17.00
CA TRP A 418 3.60 8.76 17.75
C TRP A 418 4.72 9.63 18.32
N LYS A 419 4.96 10.79 17.71
CA LYS A 419 5.88 11.80 18.27
C LYS A 419 5.36 12.29 19.62
N LEU A 420 4.07 12.67 19.75
CA LEU A 420 3.48 13.06 21.03
C LEU A 420 3.56 11.92 22.06
N ILE A 421 3.29 10.65 21.66
CA ILE A 421 3.42 9.48 22.52
C ILE A 421 4.85 9.35 23.05
N SER A 422 5.85 9.48 22.19
CA SER A 422 7.28 9.42 22.56
C SER A 422 7.66 10.54 23.51
N ASP A 423 7.20 11.75 23.22
CA ASP A 423 7.50 12.93 24.07
C ASP A 423 6.79 12.82 25.42
N CYS A 424 5.58 12.24 25.52
CA CYS A 424 4.96 11.88 26.78
C CYS A 424 5.78 10.84 27.58
N ASN A 425 6.34 9.83 26.93
CA ASN A 425 7.21 8.86 27.61
C ASN A 425 8.50 9.53 28.14
N LYS A 426 9.13 10.43 27.37
CA LYS A 426 10.26 11.24 27.82
C LYS A 426 9.87 12.18 28.97
N TYR A 427 8.69 12.79 28.91
CA TYR A 427 8.15 13.66 29.94
C TYR A 427 8.00 12.94 31.29
N ILE A 428 7.58 11.66 31.28
CA ILE A 428 7.59 10.80 32.47
C ILE A 428 9.02 10.68 33.04
N ASP A 429 10.01 10.44 32.19
CA ASP A 429 11.39 10.24 32.63
C ASP A 429 12.05 11.55 33.09
N MET A 430 11.69 12.70 32.50
CA MET A 430 12.17 14.03 32.92
C MET A 430 11.55 14.47 34.25
N THR A 431 10.27 14.31 34.44
CA THR A 431 9.53 14.77 35.62
C THR A 431 9.65 13.83 36.80
N GLN A 432 10.05 12.58 36.58
CA GLN A 432 10.27 11.55 37.59
C GLN A 432 9.12 11.44 38.62
N PRO A 433 7.88 11.10 38.24
CA PRO A 433 6.72 11.06 39.12
C PRO A 433 6.92 10.22 40.39
N TRP A 434 7.78 9.19 40.29
CA TRP A 434 8.14 8.35 41.45
C TRP A 434 9.01 9.06 42.48
N VAL A 435 9.68 10.14 42.13
CA VAL A 435 10.42 11.01 43.08
C VAL A 435 9.45 12.02 43.67
N LEU A 436 8.64 12.70 42.84
CA LEU A 436 7.65 13.67 43.29
C LEU A 436 6.64 13.05 44.31
N GLY A 437 6.27 11.80 44.09
CA GLY A 437 5.33 11.08 44.97
C GLY A 437 5.89 10.67 46.34
N ARG A 438 7.16 10.99 46.67
CA ARG A 438 7.77 10.63 47.96
C ARG A 438 7.60 11.69 49.03
N SER A 439 7.25 12.91 48.69
CA SER A 439 7.10 14.02 49.64
C SER A 439 5.80 14.78 49.41
N GLU A 440 5.30 15.42 50.48
CA GLU A 440 4.11 16.28 50.39
C GLU A 440 4.38 17.50 49.46
N GLU A 441 5.58 18.03 49.48
CA GLU A 441 6.01 19.16 48.64
C GLU A 441 5.98 18.83 47.13
N GLY A 442 6.18 17.55 46.76
CA GLY A 442 6.12 17.10 45.40
C GLY A 442 4.70 16.87 44.85
N GLN A 443 3.70 16.76 45.75
CA GLN A 443 2.31 16.42 45.36
C GLN A 443 1.66 17.42 44.40
N PRO A 444 1.78 18.76 44.55
CA PRO A 444 1.22 19.71 43.59
C PRO A 444 1.79 19.53 42.16
N ARG A 445 3.09 19.31 42.08
CA ARG A 445 3.74 19.07 40.78
C ARG A 445 3.31 17.72 40.15
N LEU A 446 3.23 16.68 41.01
CA LEU A 446 2.79 15.35 40.57
C LEU A 446 1.38 15.35 39.98
N LYS A 447 0.46 16.13 40.55
CA LYS A 447 -0.90 16.29 40.04
C LYS A 447 -0.88 16.79 38.57
N THR A 448 -0.15 17.88 38.30
CA THR A 448 -0.02 18.44 36.95
C THR A 448 0.58 17.43 35.97
N VAL A 449 1.62 16.71 36.37
CA VAL A 449 2.27 15.70 35.57
C VAL A 449 1.30 14.59 35.16
N LEU A 450 0.56 14.02 36.14
CA LEU A 450 -0.34 12.90 35.84
C LEU A 450 -1.61 13.34 35.11
N TYR A 451 -2.10 14.56 35.34
CA TYR A 451 -3.17 15.15 34.52
C TYR A 451 -2.74 15.33 33.08
N THR A 452 -1.56 15.91 32.85
CA THR A 452 -0.99 16.11 31.49
C THR A 452 -0.91 14.80 30.72
N LEU A 453 -0.40 13.73 31.35
CA LEU A 453 -0.32 12.41 30.73
C LEU A 453 -1.71 11.82 30.41
N ALA A 454 -2.68 11.94 31.34
CA ALA A 454 -4.03 11.44 31.13
C ALA A 454 -4.73 12.16 29.96
N GLU A 455 -4.60 13.50 29.89
CA GLU A 455 -5.18 14.29 28.78
C GLU A 455 -4.50 13.99 27.44
N CYS A 456 -3.17 13.83 27.40
CA CYS A 456 -2.46 13.42 26.18
C CYS A 456 -2.91 12.02 25.72
N VAL A 457 -3.06 11.05 26.63
CA VAL A 457 -3.55 9.70 26.31
C VAL A 457 -4.96 9.75 25.74
N ARG A 458 -5.86 10.56 26.34
CA ARG A 458 -7.21 10.77 25.78
C ARG A 458 -7.17 11.33 24.37
N ARG A 459 -6.37 12.37 24.13
CA ARG A 459 -6.23 12.99 22.80
C ARG A 459 -5.70 11.99 21.78
N VAL A 460 -4.66 11.25 22.13
CA VAL A 460 -4.10 10.18 21.29
C VAL A 460 -5.18 9.15 20.94
N ALA A 461 -6.00 8.73 21.91
CA ALA A 461 -7.09 7.78 21.67
C ALA A 461 -8.04 8.27 20.56
N VAL A 462 -8.48 9.53 20.62
CA VAL A 462 -9.32 10.11 19.56
C VAL A 462 -8.60 10.09 18.22
N MET A 463 -7.31 10.49 18.19
CA MET A 463 -6.56 10.68 16.95
C MET A 463 -6.17 9.39 16.25
N ILE A 464 -6.08 8.25 16.95
CA ILE A 464 -5.79 6.96 16.30
C ILE A 464 -7.05 6.21 15.85
N GLY A 465 -8.24 6.66 16.26
CA GLY A 465 -9.50 5.94 16.07
C GLY A 465 -9.91 5.73 14.61
N PHE A 466 -9.46 6.58 13.69
CA PHE A 466 -9.73 6.40 12.27
C PHE A 466 -8.95 5.24 11.64
N VAL A 467 -7.78 4.88 12.21
CA VAL A 467 -7.00 3.71 11.76
C VAL A 467 -7.27 2.48 12.62
N MET A 468 -7.37 2.66 13.94
CA MET A 468 -7.44 1.60 14.96
C MET A 468 -8.77 1.69 15.71
N PRO A 469 -9.91 1.25 15.14
CA PRO A 469 -11.25 1.55 15.68
C PRO A 469 -11.56 0.91 17.04
N ARG A 470 -10.88 -0.17 17.43
CA ARG A 470 -11.13 -0.86 18.71
C ARG A 470 -10.26 -0.35 19.86
N THR A 471 -9.09 0.19 19.56
CA THR A 471 -8.12 0.61 20.59
C THR A 471 -8.59 1.81 21.40
N PRO A 472 -9.24 2.87 20.83
CA PRO A 472 -9.71 4.02 21.60
C PRO A 472 -10.64 3.66 22.75
N GLU A 473 -11.64 2.81 22.54
CA GLU A 473 -12.58 2.43 23.59
C GLU A 473 -11.88 1.76 24.78
N ARG A 474 -10.89 0.90 24.52
CA ARG A 474 -10.08 0.27 25.56
C ARG A 474 -9.24 1.29 26.34
N ILE A 475 -8.80 2.37 25.69
CA ILE A 475 -8.09 3.48 26.36
C ILE A 475 -9.08 4.29 27.18
N PHE A 476 -10.26 4.65 26.63
CA PHE A 476 -11.27 5.40 27.34
C PHE A 476 -11.80 4.64 28.57
N GLU A 477 -12.02 3.34 28.45
CA GLU A 477 -12.36 2.48 29.61
C GLU A 477 -11.31 2.57 30.72
N GLN A 478 -10.01 2.50 30.37
CA GLN A 478 -8.94 2.58 31.35
C GLN A 478 -8.81 3.98 31.98
N LEU A 479 -9.12 5.04 31.21
CA LEU A 479 -9.15 6.42 31.74
C LEU A 479 -10.45 6.78 32.49
N GLY A 480 -11.47 5.91 32.47
CA GLY A 480 -12.79 6.20 33.04
C GLY A 480 -13.58 7.25 32.24
N VAL A 481 -13.27 7.45 30.95
CA VAL A 481 -13.96 8.41 30.09
C VAL A 481 -15.24 7.80 29.55
N THR A 482 -16.38 8.20 30.12
CA THR A 482 -17.71 7.73 29.71
C THR A 482 -18.49 8.76 28.90
N ASP A 483 -18.14 10.05 29.00
CA ASP A 483 -18.76 11.13 28.23
C ASP A 483 -18.30 11.11 26.77
N ASP A 484 -19.24 10.88 25.87
CA ASP A 484 -18.95 10.83 24.42
C ASP A 484 -18.47 12.19 23.86
N ALA A 485 -18.79 13.30 24.53
CA ALA A 485 -18.28 14.62 24.13
C ALA A 485 -16.75 14.71 24.23
N LEU A 486 -16.11 13.90 25.08
CA LEU A 486 -14.65 13.82 25.24
C LEU A 486 -13.98 12.90 24.23
N LYS A 487 -14.75 12.13 23.46
CA LYS A 487 -14.28 11.17 22.45
C LYS A 487 -14.36 11.73 21.02
N THR A 488 -14.76 12.99 20.87
CA THR A 488 -14.99 13.64 19.57
C THR A 488 -13.74 14.34 19.04
N TRP A 489 -13.69 14.57 17.73
CA TRP A 489 -12.66 15.40 17.09
C TRP A 489 -12.68 16.84 17.63
N ASP A 490 -13.87 17.42 17.83
CA ASP A 490 -14.01 18.76 18.40
C ASP A 490 -13.34 18.88 19.78
N SER A 491 -13.33 17.80 20.57
CA SER A 491 -12.71 17.80 21.90
C SER A 491 -11.18 17.92 21.86
N VAL A 492 -10.53 17.42 20.81
CA VAL A 492 -9.07 17.52 20.63
C VAL A 492 -8.64 18.79 19.87
N CYS A 493 -9.58 19.49 19.28
CA CYS A 493 -9.36 20.83 18.69
C CYS A 493 -9.44 21.96 19.73
N LYS A 494 -9.91 21.68 20.95
CA LYS A 494 -9.96 22.65 22.06
C LYS A 494 -8.58 22.86 22.66
N PRO A 495 -8.36 23.98 23.40
CA PRO A 495 -7.18 24.17 24.22
C PRO A 495 -6.92 22.99 25.14
N PHE A 496 -5.69 22.86 25.62
CA PHE A 496 -5.32 21.78 26.54
C PHE A 496 -6.19 21.82 27.82
N ALA A 497 -6.25 20.69 28.55
CA ALA A 497 -7.03 20.54 29.78
C ALA A 497 -8.57 20.46 29.58
N VAL A 498 -9.00 19.57 28.68
CA VAL A 498 -10.43 19.25 28.48
C VAL A 498 -10.90 18.07 29.36
N LEU A 499 -9.98 17.19 29.75
CA LEU A 499 -10.31 16.04 30.60
C LEU A 499 -10.78 16.52 31.96
N PRO A 500 -11.98 16.10 32.45
CA PRO A 500 -12.42 16.48 33.80
C PRO A 500 -11.53 15.86 34.89
N GLU A 501 -11.25 16.62 35.94
CA GLU A 501 -10.72 16.06 37.17
C GLU A 501 -11.75 15.13 37.86
N GLY A 502 -11.29 14.22 38.70
CA GLY A 502 -12.17 13.33 39.44
C GLY A 502 -12.61 12.06 38.68
N LEU A 503 -12.24 11.89 37.42
CA LEU A 503 -12.47 10.62 36.73
C LEU A 503 -11.73 9.48 37.40
N THR A 504 -12.37 8.31 37.48
CA THR A 504 -11.76 7.12 38.07
C THR A 504 -11.12 6.25 36.97
N VAL A 505 -9.80 6.13 37.01
CA VAL A 505 -9.08 5.24 36.10
C VAL A 505 -9.17 3.79 36.54
N HIS A 506 -9.10 2.88 35.58
CA HIS A 506 -9.18 1.43 35.83
C HIS A 506 -8.04 0.71 35.15
N LYS A 507 -7.25 -0.05 35.87
CA LYS A 507 -6.22 -0.88 35.26
C LYS A 507 -6.84 -1.97 34.44
N GLY A 508 -6.65 -1.90 33.12
CA GLY A 508 -7.12 -2.90 32.16
C GLY A 508 -6.03 -3.91 31.77
N ALA A 509 -6.40 -4.83 30.89
CA ALA A 509 -5.43 -5.68 30.18
C ALA A 509 -4.53 -4.83 29.28
N ALA A 510 -3.31 -5.31 29.02
CA ALA A 510 -2.40 -4.67 28.07
C ALA A 510 -3.09 -4.45 26.71
N LEU A 511 -2.94 -3.26 26.14
CA LEU A 511 -3.54 -2.93 24.84
C LEU A 511 -3.02 -3.87 23.75
N PHE A 512 -1.72 -4.08 23.73
CA PHE A 512 -1.04 -5.00 22.82
C PHE A 512 -0.04 -5.84 23.59
N PRO A 513 -0.07 -7.19 23.44
CA PRO A 513 0.92 -8.04 24.07
C PRO A 513 2.25 -7.90 23.34
N ARG A 514 3.36 -8.01 24.08
CA ARG A 514 4.68 -8.11 23.49
C ARG A 514 4.87 -9.49 22.85
N LEU A 515 5.31 -9.52 21.60
CA LEU A 515 5.48 -10.73 20.79
C LEU A 515 6.93 -11.19 20.78
N ASP A 516 7.14 -12.51 20.77
CA ASP A 516 8.43 -13.10 20.48
C ASP A 516 8.59 -13.24 18.96
N ILE A 517 9.29 -12.28 18.36
CA ILE A 517 9.41 -12.17 16.89
C ILE A 517 9.99 -13.45 16.29
N GLN A 518 10.99 -14.05 16.94
CA GLN A 518 11.64 -15.24 16.39
C GLN A 518 10.67 -16.43 16.35
N LYS A 519 9.91 -16.65 17.42
CA LYS A 519 8.90 -17.71 17.45
C LYS A 519 7.77 -17.52 16.45
N GLU A 520 7.34 -16.28 16.25
CA GLU A 520 6.28 -15.97 15.28
C GLU A 520 6.77 -16.20 13.83
N ILE A 521 8.02 -15.85 13.53
CA ILE A 521 8.62 -16.13 12.22
C ILE A 521 8.79 -17.64 11.99
N GLU A 522 9.30 -18.38 12.98
CA GLU A 522 9.44 -19.84 12.90
C GLU A 522 8.10 -20.55 12.71
N ARG A 523 7.04 -20.03 13.31
CA ARG A 523 5.67 -20.56 13.17
C ARG A 523 5.12 -20.40 11.75
N ASP A 524 5.54 -19.37 11.01
CA ASP A 524 5.14 -19.12 9.62
C ASP A 524 6.08 -19.77 8.59
N ALA A 525 7.22 -20.28 9.02
CA ALA A 525 8.10 -21.06 8.16
C ALA A 525 7.32 -22.29 7.62
N PRO A 526 7.39 -22.60 6.31
CA PRO A 526 6.78 -23.81 5.77
C PRO A 526 7.25 -25.00 6.58
N ALA A 527 6.32 -25.81 7.08
CA ALA A 527 6.68 -27.07 7.74
C ALA A 527 7.56 -27.86 6.77
N GLU A 528 8.78 -28.17 7.17
CA GLU A 528 9.61 -29.11 6.39
C GLU A 528 8.79 -30.38 6.18
N GLU A 529 8.46 -30.71 4.93
CA GLU A 529 7.87 -32.00 4.63
C GLU A 529 8.79 -33.10 5.20
N PRO A 530 8.24 -34.09 5.94
CA PRO A 530 9.07 -35.16 6.48
C PRO A 530 9.76 -35.82 5.30
N LYS A 531 11.09 -35.76 5.27
CA LYS A 531 11.93 -36.47 4.30
C LYS A 531 11.54 -37.93 4.32
N LYS A 532 10.85 -38.38 3.28
CA LYS A 532 10.67 -39.82 3.04
C LYS A 532 12.05 -40.40 2.90
N GLU A 533 12.42 -41.30 3.81
CA GLU A 533 13.62 -42.15 3.70
C GLU A 533 13.51 -42.98 2.41
N GLU A 534 14.16 -42.54 1.35
CA GLU A 534 14.40 -43.38 0.18
C GLU A 534 15.58 -44.31 0.47
N LYS A 535 15.27 -45.61 0.47
CA LYS A 535 16.24 -46.71 0.49
C LYS A 535 17.20 -46.56 -0.70
N LYS A 536 18.49 -46.48 -0.41
CA LYS A 536 19.57 -46.48 -1.40
C LYS A 536 19.50 -47.68 -2.33
N PRO A 537 19.56 -47.51 -3.64
CA PRO A 537 20.13 -48.47 -4.57
C PRO A 537 21.57 -48.08 -4.93
N ALA A 538 22.36 -49.14 -5.18
CA ALA A 538 23.80 -49.15 -5.35
C ALA A 538 24.34 -48.31 -6.51
N ALA A 539 25.58 -47.89 -6.34
CA ALA A 539 26.40 -47.06 -7.20
C ALA A 539 26.52 -47.47 -8.67
N LYS A 540 26.46 -46.51 -9.60
CA LYS A 540 27.18 -46.47 -10.88
C LYS A 540 27.52 -45.00 -11.25
N PRO A 541 28.52 -44.76 -12.12
CA PRO A 541 29.57 -43.78 -11.87
C PRO A 541 29.30 -42.34 -12.34
N GLU A 542 30.07 -41.46 -11.75
CA GLU A 542 30.12 -39.98 -11.89
C GLU A 542 30.07 -39.47 -13.33
N LYS A 543 29.09 -38.61 -13.61
CA LYS A 543 29.23 -37.49 -14.55
C LYS A 543 29.23 -36.20 -13.74
N LYS A 544 30.29 -35.41 -13.91
CA LYS A 544 30.47 -34.10 -13.27
C LYS A 544 29.24 -33.24 -13.43
N ALA A 545 28.56 -32.96 -12.31
CA ALA A 545 27.51 -31.95 -12.22
C ALA A 545 28.15 -30.56 -12.11
N GLU A 546 27.74 -29.68 -12.98
CA GLU A 546 27.99 -28.23 -12.87
C GLU A 546 27.44 -27.73 -11.55
N LYS A 547 28.28 -27.03 -10.80
CA LYS A 547 27.89 -26.36 -9.55
C LYS A 547 26.89 -25.23 -9.88
N LYS A 548 25.63 -25.40 -9.48
CA LYS A 548 24.72 -24.26 -9.31
C LYS A 548 25.33 -23.35 -8.26
N HIS A 549 25.49 -22.08 -8.57
CA HIS A 549 25.83 -21.03 -7.62
C HIS A 549 24.66 -20.92 -6.62
N GLU A 550 24.92 -21.31 -5.37
CA GLU A 550 24.06 -20.93 -4.25
C GLU A 550 24.14 -19.42 -4.09
N THR A 551 23.00 -18.74 -4.07
CA THR A 551 22.92 -17.33 -3.63
C THR A 551 23.55 -17.24 -2.25
N PRO A 552 24.51 -16.32 -2.02
CA PRO A 552 25.11 -16.21 -0.70
C PRO A 552 24.04 -15.81 0.31
N ASP A 553 23.98 -16.52 1.45
CA ASP A 553 23.27 -16.06 2.63
C ASP A 553 23.65 -14.61 2.88
N PHE A 554 22.64 -13.73 3.05
CA PHE A 554 22.90 -12.35 3.41
C PHE A 554 23.68 -12.33 4.73
N PRO A 555 24.85 -11.68 4.77
CA PRO A 555 25.58 -11.51 6.01
C PRO A 555 24.75 -10.78 7.05
N ALA A 556 25.06 -10.95 8.33
CA ALA A 556 24.37 -10.29 9.43
C ALA A 556 24.26 -8.79 9.20
N GLU A 557 23.17 -8.19 9.66
CA GLU A 557 22.94 -6.74 9.59
C GLU A 557 24.15 -5.98 10.15
N ILE A 558 24.63 -5.01 9.38
CA ILE A 558 25.71 -4.11 9.83
C ILE A 558 25.09 -2.78 10.28
N ALA A 559 25.70 -2.15 11.29
CA ALA A 559 25.29 -0.82 11.71
C ALA A 559 25.58 0.21 10.60
N PHE A 560 24.79 1.27 10.52
CA PHE A 560 25.01 2.36 9.56
C PHE A 560 26.44 2.92 9.63
N ASP A 561 26.98 3.06 10.83
CA ASP A 561 28.37 3.49 11.06
C ASP A 561 29.42 2.53 10.48
N ASP A 562 29.10 1.24 10.37
CA ASP A 562 29.99 0.27 9.75
C ASP A 562 29.94 0.36 8.22
N PHE A 563 28.78 0.63 7.65
CA PHE A 563 28.63 0.92 6.23
C PHE A 563 29.37 2.21 5.85
N CYS A 564 29.28 3.27 6.65
CA CYS A 564 29.99 4.54 6.43
C CYS A 564 31.53 4.41 6.45
N LYS A 565 32.06 3.31 6.99
CA LYS A 565 33.49 3.00 6.91
C LYS A 565 33.91 2.55 5.51
N CYS A 566 32.99 2.10 4.66
CA CYS A 566 33.29 1.73 3.28
C CYS A 566 33.37 2.97 2.39
N LYS A 567 34.57 3.30 1.88
CA LYS A 567 34.75 4.41 0.94
C LYS A 567 34.58 3.91 -0.49
N MET A 568 33.52 4.37 -1.16
CA MET A 568 33.26 4.06 -2.56
C MET A 568 33.48 5.30 -3.44
N GLN A 569 34.08 5.10 -4.62
CA GLN A 569 34.35 6.18 -5.57
C GLN A 569 34.10 5.76 -7.00
N VAL A 570 33.78 6.75 -7.84
CA VAL A 570 33.69 6.59 -9.30
C VAL A 570 35.10 6.56 -9.88
N ALA A 571 35.38 5.61 -10.74
CA ALA A 571 36.68 5.48 -11.43
C ALA A 571 36.51 5.27 -12.91
N ARG A 572 37.45 5.81 -13.71
CA ARG A 572 37.52 5.58 -15.15
C ARG A 572 38.55 4.48 -15.46
N VAL A 573 38.19 3.54 -16.30
CA VAL A 573 39.07 2.48 -16.77
C VAL A 573 40.08 3.06 -17.75
N LEU A 574 41.36 3.15 -17.36
CA LEU A 574 42.46 3.60 -18.22
C LEU A 574 42.96 2.44 -19.09
N SER A 575 43.15 1.26 -18.50
CA SER A 575 43.48 0.04 -19.23
C SER A 575 42.87 -1.18 -18.54
N CYS A 576 42.60 -2.21 -19.32
CA CYS A 576 42.11 -3.49 -18.86
C CYS A 576 42.82 -4.62 -19.63
N GLU A 577 43.35 -5.61 -18.91
CA GLU A 577 44.13 -6.70 -19.51
C GLU A 577 43.78 -8.04 -18.84
N LYS A 578 43.95 -9.15 -19.59
CA LYS A 578 43.80 -10.50 -19.01
C LYS A 578 45.02 -10.85 -18.18
N VAL A 579 44.81 -11.47 -17.04
CA VAL A 579 45.88 -11.94 -16.16
C VAL A 579 46.42 -13.27 -16.69
N GLU A 580 47.70 -13.33 -17.11
CA GLU A 580 48.31 -14.53 -17.72
C GLU A 580 48.16 -15.84 -16.90
N LYS A 581 48.08 -15.74 -15.59
CA LYS A 581 47.95 -16.86 -14.68
C LYS A 581 46.52 -17.23 -14.30
N SER A 582 45.49 -16.62 -14.92
CA SER A 582 44.09 -16.84 -14.58
C SER A 582 43.13 -16.57 -15.75
N ASN A 583 42.34 -17.56 -16.09
CA ASN A 583 41.25 -17.43 -17.09
C ASN A 583 40.01 -16.67 -16.56
N LYS A 584 40.00 -16.30 -15.28
CA LYS A 584 38.86 -15.66 -14.61
C LYS A 584 39.07 -14.19 -14.28
N LEU A 585 40.33 -13.73 -14.28
CA LEU A 585 40.70 -12.42 -13.78
C LEU A 585 41.02 -11.45 -14.92
N LEU A 586 40.49 -10.21 -14.77
CA LEU A 586 40.95 -9.03 -15.49
C LEU A 586 41.69 -8.11 -14.52
N GLN A 587 42.80 -7.52 -14.99
CA GLN A 587 43.55 -6.49 -14.31
C GLN A 587 43.16 -5.13 -14.89
N PHE A 588 42.73 -4.24 -13.99
CA PHE A 588 42.31 -2.88 -14.31
C PHE A 588 43.35 -1.89 -13.80
N ARG A 589 43.60 -0.86 -14.61
CA ARG A 589 44.19 0.39 -14.16
C ARG A 589 43.10 1.45 -14.19
N LEU A 590 42.77 1.98 -13.03
CA LEU A 590 41.64 2.88 -12.84
C LEU A 590 42.11 4.26 -12.42
N SER A 591 41.57 5.32 -13.02
CA SER A 591 41.78 6.70 -12.60
C SER A 591 40.65 7.14 -11.67
N PHE A 592 41.00 7.74 -10.54
CA PHE A 592 40.12 8.40 -9.59
C PHE A 592 40.28 9.93 -9.65
N GLY A 593 40.63 10.46 -10.81
CA GLY A 593 40.85 11.90 -11.00
C GLY A 593 41.99 12.42 -10.11
N LYS A 594 41.68 13.40 -9.27
CA LYS A 594 42.66 14.00 -8.33
C LYS A 594 43.19 13.03 -7.25
N ASP A 595 42.48 11.93 -6.99
CA ASP A 595 42.89 10.93 -5.99
C ASP A 595 43.84 9.85 -6.55
N GLY A 596 44.31 10.04 -7.81
CA GLY A 596 45.34 9.25 -8.45
C GLY A 596 44.83 7.98 -9.14
N GLU A 597 45.73 7.04 -9.37
CA GLU A 597 45.45 5.81 -10.08
C GLU A 597 45.63 4.59 -9.17
N ARG A 598 44.87 3.52 -9.45
CA ARG A 598 44.97 2.25 -8.73
C ARG A 598 44.88 1.05 -9.65
N THR A 599 45.56 -0.03 -9.28
CA THR A 599 45.43 -1.32 -9.92
C THR A 599 44.43 -2.18 -9.13
N ILE A 600 43.38 -2.69 -9.80
CA ILE A 600 42.37 -3.55 -9.19
C ILE A 600 42.19 -4.79 -10.06
N LEU A 601 42.10 -5.96 -9.44
CA LEU A 601 41.79 -7.21 -10.09
C LEU A 601 40.33 -7.58 -9.84
N SER A 602 39.63 -8.05 -10.90
CA SER A 602 38.24 -8.49 -10.79
C SER A 602 38.01 -9.81 -11.54
N GLY A 603 37.17 -10.68 -10.98
CA GLY A 603 36.86 -12.02 -11.50
C GLY A 603 35.86 -12.07 -12.65
N ILE A 604 35.83 -11.07 -13.52
CA ILE A 604 34.77 -10.85 -14.51
C ILE A 604 35.18 -11.17 -15.95
N ALA A 605 36.31 -11.84 -16.18
CA ALA A 605 36.80 -12.20 -17.51
C ALA A 605 35.86 -13.09 -18.32
N LYS A 606 34.91 -13.77 -17.67
CA LYS A 606 33.83 -14.56 -18.31
C LYS A 606 32.78 -13.67 -19.00
N TYR A 607 32.56 -12.47 -18.47
CA TYR A 607 31.41 -11.64 -18.82
C TYR A 607 31.78 -10.43 -19.71
N TYR A 608 33.09 -10.01 -19.67
CA TYR A 608 33.55 -8.83 -20.38
C TYR A 608 34.86 -9.08 -21.10
N LYS A 609 34.99 -8.48 -22.26
CA LYS A 609 36.28 -8.38 -22.97
C LYS A 609 36.99 -7.11 -22.50
N PRO A 610 38.33 -7.15 -22.33
CA PRO A 610 39.11 -5.96 -21.91
C PRO A 610 38.86 -4.71 -22.72
N GLU A 611 38.77 -4.85 -24.04
CA GLU A 611 38.55 -3.78 -25.01
C GLU A 611 37.21 -3.05 -24.83
N ASP A 612 36.18 -3.75 -24.32
CA ASP A 612 34.86 -3.19 -24.14
C ASP A 612 34.76 -2.33 -22.85
N LEU A 613 35.78 -2.35 -21.99
CA LEU A 613 35.77 -1.70 -20.68
C LEU A 613 36.59 -0.43 -20.63
N VAL A 614 37.61 -0.27 -21.48
CA VAL A 614 38.47 0.91 -21.49
C VAL A 614 37.65 2.18 -21.81
N GLY A 615 37.87 3.24 -21.03
CA GLY A 615 37.15 4.51 -21.10
C GLY A 615 35.84 4.57 -20.33
N LYS A 616 35.28 3.44 -19.90
CA LYS A 616 34.05 3.41 -19.12
C LYS A 616 34.28 3.81 -17.66
N GLN A 617 33.24 4.36 -17.03
CA GLN A 617 33.24 4.60 -15.58
C GLN A 617 32.66 3.38 -14.85
N VAL A 618 33.27 3.07 -13.70
CA VAL A 618 32.89 2.00 -12.78
C VAL A 618 32.88 2.51 -11.35
N VAL A 619 32.19 1.80 -10.47
CA VAL A 619 32.19 2.08 -9.03
C VAL A 619 33.15 1.11 -8.35
N ALA A 620 34.04 1.63 -7.49
CA ALA A 620 34.97 0.81 -6.73
C ALA A 620 35.05 1.18 -5.24
N VAL A 621 35.20 0.16 -4.38
CA VAL A 621 35.56 0.33 -2.96
C VAL A 621 37.06 0.53 -2.89
N VAL A 622 37.49 1.65 -2.29
CA VAL A 622 38.89 2.14 -2.37
C VAL A 622 39.67 2.04 -1.05
N ASN A 623 39.04 1.70 0.04
CA ASN A 623 39.67 1.60 1.36
C ASN A 623 39.72 0.17 1.91
N LEU A 624 39.78 -0.81 1.02
CA LEU A 624 40.06 -2.21 1.40
C LEU A 624 41.56 -2.41 1.64
N ALA A 625 41.88 -3.32 2.53
CA ALA A 625 43.26 -3.77 2.73
C ALA A 625 43.82 -4.35 1.42
N LEU A 626 45.09 -4.03 1.15
CA LEU A 626 45.81 -4.52 -0.03
C LEU A 626 45.84 -6.06 -0.06
N ARG A 627 45.50 -6.64 -1.21
CA ARG A 627 45.44 -8.08 -1.36
C ARG A 627 46.22 -8.55 -2.61
N LYS A 628 47.15 -9.48 -2.44
CA LYS A 628 47.82 -10.13 -3.56
C LYS A 628 46.94 -11.20 -4.17
N ILE A 629 46.56 -11.06 -5.46
CA ILE A 629 45.74 -11.99 -6.24
C ILE A 629 46.54 -12.37 -7.48
N ALA A 630 46.79 -13.66 -7.73
CA ALA A 630 47.60 -14.17 -8.82
C ALA A 630 49.01 -13.53 -8.93
N GLY A 631 49.56 -13.05 -7.79
CA GLY A 631 50.88 -12.41 -7.74
C GLY A 631 50.87 -10.89 -7.93
N ILE A 632 49.73 -10.29 -8.26
CA ILE A 632 49.52 -8.86 -8.51
C ILE A 632 48.80 -8.26 -7.30
N GLU A 633 49.20 -7.07 -6.85
CA GLU A 633 48.58 -6.37 -5.73
C GLU A 633 47.31 -5.65 -6.20
N SER A 634 46.13 -6.00 -5.62
CA SER A 634 44.88 -5.34 -5.85
C SER A 634 44.59 -4.28 -4.75
N GLN A 635 44.33 -3.04 -5.16
CA GLN A 635 44.19 -1.86 -4.33
C GLN A 635 42.72 -1.43 -4.13
N GLY A 636 41.82 -2.38 -4.19
CA GLY A 636 40.38 -2.15 -4.04
C GLY A 636 39.54 -3.25 -4.69
N MET A 637 38.25 -2.99 -4.85
CA MET A 637 37.29 -3.92 -5.46
C MET A 637 36.30 -3.15 -6.34
N ILE A 638 36.15 -3.58 -7.61
CA ILE A 638 35.13 -3.06 -8.51
C ILE A 638 33.78 -3.71 -8.15
N LEU A 639 32.71 -2.90 -8.06
CA LEU A 639 31.38 -3.37 -7.75
C LEU A 639 30.65 -3.86 -9.00
N SER A 640 29.95 -4.98 -8.86
CA SER A 640 29.12 -5.56 -9.90
C SER A 640 27.88 -6.21 -9.27
N ALA A 641 26.78 -6.21 -10.03
CA ALA A 641 25.58 -6.95 -9.69
C ALA A 641 25.53 -8.24 -10.52
N VAL A 642 25.11 -9.34 -9.89
CA VAL A 642 24.90 -10.64 -10.56
C VAL A 642 23.48 -11.08 -10.26
N ASP A 643 22.71 -11.48 -11.28
CA ASP A 643 21.37 -12.02 -11.12
C ASP A 643 21.38 -13.57 -11.02
N ASP A 644 20.21 -14.16 -10.76
CA ASP A 644 20.04 -15.61 -10.61
C ASP A 644 20.33 -16.41 -11.91
N GLU A 645 20.39 -15.72 -13.04
CA GLU A 645 20.73 -16.31 -14.35
C GLU A 645 22.23 -16.19 -14.70
N ASP A 646 23.05 -15.80 -13.73
CA ASP A 646 24.50 -15.58 -13.88
C ASP A 646 24.84 -14.44 -14.86
N ASN A 647 23.95 -13.44 -15.02
CA ASN A 647 24.25 -12.23 -15.79
C ASN A 647 24.93 -11.21 -14.87
N LEU A 648 26.22 -10.95 -15.11
CA LEU A 648 26.96 -9.95 -14.35
C LEU A 648 26.94 -8.59 -15.07
N ARG A 649 26.66 -7.52 -14.31
CA ARG A 649 26.78 -6.12 -14.78
C ARG A 649 27.63 -5.31 -13.82
N LEU A 650 28.59 -4.56 -14.38
CA LEU A 650 29.37 -3.59 -13.62
C LEU A 650 28.50 -2.42 -13.18
N MET A 651 28.64 -2.00 -11.91
CA MET A 651 28.01 -0.78 -11.45
C MET A 651 28.69 0.42 -12.06
N SER A 652 27.92 1.30 -12.69
CA SER A 652 28.35 2.55 -13.30
C SER A 652 27.44 3.70 -12.87
N VAL A 653 27.90 4.93 -13.04
CA VAL A 653 27.13 6.14 -12.79
C VAL A 653 26.60 6.73 -14.09
N GLY A 654 25.57 7.59 -14.01
CA GLY A 654 25.07 8.33 -15.16
C GLY A 654 26.10 9.35 -15.69
N GLU A 655 25.85 9.87 -16.90
CA GLU A 655 26.70 10.86 -17.53
C GLU A 655 26.84 12.15 -16.69
N GLY A 656 28.01 12.77 -16.71
CA GLY A 656 28.28 14.06 -16.04
C GLY A 656 28.87 13.95 -14.65
N VAL A 657 29.20 12.74 -14.16
CA VAL A 657 29.89 12.55 -12.88
C VAL A 657 31.40 12.52 -13.08
N GLU A 658 32.16 13.28 -12.27
CA GLU A 658 33.61 13.33 -12.35
C GLU A 658 34.28 12.06 -11.80
N ASP A 659 35.44 11.70 -12.36
CA ASP A 659 36.26 10.62 -11.84
C ASP A 659 36.80 11.00 -10.43
N GLY A 660 36.66 10.07 -9.49
CA GLY A 660 36.98 10.32 -8.06
C GLY A 660 35.82 10.82 -7.22
N ALA A 661 34.62 11.04 -7.81
CA ALA A 661 33.43 11.40 -7.05
C ALA A 661 33.12 10.34 -5.98
N ILE A 662 32.80 10.79 -4.76
CA ILE A 662 32.45 9.90 -3.65
C ILE A 662 30.99 9.45 -3.79
N ILE A 663 30.74 8.17 -3.55
CA ILE A 663 29.42 7.58 -3.47
C ILE A 663 29.09 7.40 -1.98
N GLY A 664 27.97 8.03 -1.56
CA GLY A 664 27.49 8.01 -0.18
C GLY A 664 26.02 7.72 -0.08
#